data_165394618b766ba8e0ce96d555d61fea
#
_entry.id   165394618b766ba8e0ce96d555d61fea
#
_cell.length_a   1.000
_cell.length_b   1.000
_cell.length_c   1.000
_cell.angle_alpha   90.00
_cell.angle_beta   90.00
_cell.angle_gamma   90.00
#
_symmetry.space_group_name_H-M   'P 1'
#
loop_
_entity.id
_entity.type
_entity.pdbx_description
1 polymer ?
#
loop_
_entity_poly.entity_id
_entity_poly.type
_entity_poly.pdbx_seq_one_letter_code
_entity_poly.pdbx_strand_id
1 'polypeptide(L)'
;MIAIDPLKTDTMKHHRIASLLLSGLLSCGLAQSQSSREKMPRQDVVEVPALGGGLCVSNLFQTNMVVQRDKPVTIWGWAAPGEKVTVSFAGQAADAVAGPDRAWQASLAALPASTTPQVMKIQGKGATLELANILVGDVWILGGQSNMEFDLSKVNDGALEVASANFPQIRLLTLPQGKGFDSVRSFERLHEWSDWSGRHFRKGDWDVCSPETIKEFSAIGAVFGRRLFMATGVPIGLIDASIGGTTVETWTPEAVMRGIDAPETKDMLAEWDARIAAYDAQDDLRKQIANYEKQQQKRAAEGKPLPADSKPPSALRPGPVADKNRPGHCYAGVIRPLEGLAVTGAVFHQGFNNCFGGSAGARMYYQVFGRMIAAWRAAFNDPELPFCIMSLCTAGDPQTWENFLKPMYDVGPLIREAQYRTFRDLHDAGDKGIGFASTFDFRKSFYHPQIKVPAGERAAKWALATRYGLLGGKDAEAYWLPPSIKEVKIVDGTIRLTMSGNIVTKDESDGKLLGFAIAGKDRRFQPANVQWYTDGSVNDRKQPQYQRNVLVLSSPLVPEPAHYRHAWARNPLTNLVSERQVPLATQRSDDWLLEETPEKIVMPENMPADGAKRQAANQLRAELELADTERRIKEAEATIAQLKPAFEKAKAAMQEKKAAAAKKRESAAGR
;
A
#
# COMPACT_ATOMS: atom_id res chain seq x y z
N MET A 1 -10.86 -56.45 16.97
CA MET A 1 -11.57 -57.62 16.38
C MET A 1 -12.67 -57.03 15.51
N ILE A 2 -12.58 -57.12 14.31
CA ILE A 2 -12.75 -58.00 13.15
C ILE A 2 -12.22 -57.19 11.97
N ALA A 3 -11.20 -57.51 11.38
CA ALA A 3 -10.83 -58.39 10.28
C ALA A 3 -10.96 -57.69 8.92
N ILE A 4 -9.81 -57.55 8.35
CA ILE A 4 -9.47 -57.12 6.98
C ILE A 4 -9.67 -58.32 6.07
N ASP A 5 -10.14 -58.16 4.85
CA ASP A 5 -9.59 -58.92 3.72
C ASP A 5 -9.75 -58.18 2.38
N PRO A 6 -8.77 -58.31 1.47
CA PRO A 6 -8.63 -57.53 0.26
C PRO A 6 -9.02 -58.32 -1.00
N LEU A 7 -9.12 -57.65 -2.13
CA LEU A 7 -9.03 -58.05 -3.54
C LEU A 7 -10.07 -57.25 -4.36
N LYS A 8 -9.81 -56.61 -5.46
CA LYS A 8 -9.06 -56.94 -6.68
C LYS A 8 -8.86 -55.66 -7.53
N THR A 9 -7.71 -55.63 -8.14
CA THR A 9 -7.35 -54.82 -9.30
C THR A 9 -8.32 -55.02 -10.48
N ASP A 10 -8.64 -53.92 -11.13
CA ASP A 10 -8.75 -53.66 -12.55
C ASP A 10 -9.86 -52.62 -12.82
N THR A 11 -9.46 -51.43 -13.16
CA THR A 11 -10.15 -50.55 -14.13
C THR A 11 -9.43 -49.18 -14.22
N MET A 12 -8.22 -49.18 -14.73
CA MET A 12 -7.58 -47.96 -15.21
C MET A 12 -7.70 -47.94 -16.73
N LYS A 13 -8.83 -47.45 -17.26
CA LYS A 13 -8.92 -47.04 -18.69
C LYS A 13 -10.11 -46.13 -19.06
N HIS A 14 -11.01 -45.77 -18.13
CA HIS A 14 -12.20 -44.97 -18.50
C HIS A 14 -12.30 -43.59 -17.84
N HIS A 15 -11.27 -43.09 -17.12
CA HIS A 15 -11.31 -41.78 -16.47
C HIS A 15 -10.62 -40.64 -17.22
N ARG A 16 -10.11 -40.83 -18.44
CA ARG A 16 -9.48 -39.76 -19.25
C ARG A 16 -10.42 -39.05 -20.23
N ILE A 17 -11.63 -39.50 -20.45
CA ILE A 17 -12.58 -38.85 -21.38
C ILE A 17 -13.63 -38.02 -20.63
N ALA A 18 -13.92 -38.31 -19.37
CA ALA A 18 -14.86 -37.50 -18.57
C ALA A 18 -14.27 -36.19 -18.02
N SER A 19 -12.95 -36.11 -17.85
CA SER A 19 -12.30 -34.87 -17.36
C SER A 19 -12.14 -33.77 -18.42
N LEU A 20 -12.23 -34.08 -19.69
CA LEU A 20 -12.16 -33.12 -20.81
C LEU A 20 -13.50 -32.50 -21.18
N LEU A 21 -14.61 -33.14 -20.79
CA LEU A 21 -15.96 -32.61 -21.00
C LEU A 21 -16.47 -31.77 -19.82
N LEU A 22 -15.92 -31.97 -18.62
CA LEU A 22 -16.27 -31.16 -17.46
C LEU A 22 -15.50 -29.84 -17.40
N SER A 23 -14.27 -29.77 -17.97
CA SER A 23 -13.51 -28.53 -18.10
C SER A 23 -14.03 -27.60 -19.19
N GLY A 24 -14.74 -28.12 -20.19
CA GLY A 24 -15.39 -27.33 -21.23
C GLY A 24 -16.72 -26.70 -20.81
N LEU A 25 -17.41 -27.25 -19.83
CA LEU A 25 -18.67 -26.72 -19.30
C LEU A 25 -18.51 -25.76 -18.15
N LEU A 26 -17.39 -25.82 -17.41
CA LEU A 26 -17.06 -24.82 -16.37
C LEU A 26 -16.47 -23.52 -16.93
N SER A 27 -15.86 -23.55 -18.12
CA SER A 27 -15.37 -22.34 -18.79
C SER A 27 -16.47 -21.54 -19.50
N CYS A 28 -17.59 -22.17 -19.88
CA CYS A 28 -18.75 -21.44 -20.42
C CYS A 28 -19.66 -20.82 -19.35
N GLY A 29 -19.68 -21.37 -18.12
CA GLY A 29 -20.49 -20.84 -17.01
C GLY A 29 -19.93 -19.57 -16.35
N LEU A 30 -18.61 -19.33 -16.45
CA LEU A 30 -17.96 -18.14 -15.89
C LEU A 30 -17.93 -16.92 -16.85
N ALA A 31 -18.21 -17.12 -18.13
CA ALA A 31 -18.30 -16.03 -19.11
C ALA A 31 -19.69 -15.36 -19.18
N GLN A 32 -20.73 -15.96 -18.60
CA GLN A 32 -22.08 -15.41 -18.62
C GLN A 32 -22.47 -14.59 -17.38
N SER A 33 -21.63 -14.54 -16.33
CA SER A 33 -21.93 -13.70 -15.14
C SER A 33 -21.43 -12.27 -15.25
N GLN A 34 -20.83 -11.86 -16.37
CA GLN A 34 -20.35 -10.48 -16.57
C GLN A 34 -21.28 -9.57 -17.39
N SER A 35 -22.43 -10.03 -17.84
CA SER A 35 -23.29 -9.27 -18.77
C SER A 35 -24.51 -8.58 -18.18
N SER A 36 -24.73 -8.60 -16.88
CA SER A 36 -25.81 -7.83 -16.25
C SER A 36 -25.33 -7.08 -15.02
N ARG A 37 -24.26 -6.28 -15.17
CA ARG A 37 -24.10 -5.15 -14.27
C ARG A 37 -25.17 -4.15 -14.67
N GLU A 38 -26.16 -3.96 -13.83
CA GLU A 38 -27.00 -2.77 -13.89
C GLU A 38 -26.09 -1.56 -14.10
N LYS A 39 -26.44 -0.68 -15.05
CA LYS A 39 -25.68 0.55 -15.26
C LYS A 39 -25.64 1.26 -13.92
N MET A 40 -24.44 1.42 -13.37
CA MET A 40 -24.29 2.17 -12.12
C MET A 40 -24.87 3.57 -12.31
N PRO A 41 -25.55 4.12 -11.29
CA PRO A 41 -26.06 5.48 -11.34
C PRO A 41 -24.96 6.47 -11.73
N ARG A 42 -25.33 7.55 -12.38
CA ARG A 42 -24.38 8.57 -12.82
C ARG A 42 -23.84 9.32 -11.61
N GLN A 43 -22.52 9.55 -11.56
CA GLN A 43 -21.87 10.28 -10.47
C GLN A 43 -22.20 11.79 -10.43
N ASP A 44 -22.91 12.30 -11.45
CA ASP A 44 -23.43 13.67 -11.48
C ASP A 44 -24.81 13.83 -10.84
N VAL A 45 -25.41 12.75 -10.36
CA VAL A 45 -26.68 12.80 -9.61
C VAL A 45 -26.40 13.22 -8.17
N VAL A 46 -26.78 14.43 -7.82
CA VAL A 46 -26.53 15.05 -6.51
C VAL A 46 -27.79 15.11 -5.69
N GLU A 47 -27.80 14.52 -4.52
CA GLU A 47 -28.90 14.59 -3.55
C GLU A 47 -28.81 15.89 -2.75
N VAL A 48 -27.62 16.20 -2.21
CA VAL A 48 -27.37 17.42 -1.44
C VAL A 48 -26.14 18.13 -1.99
N PRO A 49 -26.28 19.36 -2.52
CA PRO A 49 -25.14 20.09 -3.08
C PRO A 49 -24.13 20.47 -1.99
N ALA A 50 -22.87 20.70 -2.41
CA ALA A 50 -21.80 21.12 -1.51
C ALA A 50 -22.09 22.44 -0.81
N LEU A 51 -22.78 23.36 -1.50
CA LEU A 51 -23.23 24.64 -0.99
C LEU A 51 -24.72 24.76 -1.26
N GLY A 52 -25.54 24.64 -0.20
CA GLY A 52 -26.99 24.81 -0.28
C GLY A 52 -27.44 26.27 -0.22
N GLY A 53 -28.75 26.51 -0.52
CA GLY A 53 -29.42 27.79 -0.30
C GLY A 53 -29.82 27.95 1.17
N GLY A 54 -29.92 29.21 1.65
CA GLY A 54 -30.29 29.51 3.04
C GLY A 54 -29.30 29.04 4.09
N LEU A 55 -29.78 28.69 5.27
CA LEU A 55 -28.95 28.07 6.32
C LEU A 55 -28.59 26.64 5.91
N CYS A 56 -27.32 26.34 5.80
CA CYS A 56 -26.80 24.99 5.60
C CYS A 56 -25.47 24.79 6.34
N VAL A 57 -25.18 23.55 6.62
CA VAL A 57 -23.90 23.11 7.20
C VAL A 57 -23.11 22.34 6.15
N SER A 58 -21.75 22.35 6.22
CA SER A 58 -20.93 21.51 5.35
C SER A 58 -21.38 20.05 5.41
N ASN A 59 -21.44 19.38 4.24
CA ASN A 59 -21.83 17.98 4.14
C ASN A 59 -20.90 17.01 4.91
N LEU A 60 -19.81 17.50 5.47
CA LEU A 60 -18.97 16.76 6.42
C LEU A 60 -19.69 16.47 7.74
N PHE A 61 -20.57 17.39 8.16
CA PHE A 61 -21.31 17.30 9.42
C PHE A 61 -22.71 16.73 9.17
N GLN A 62 -22.93 15.54 9.70
CA GLN A 62 -24.16 14.78 9.44
C GLN A 62 -24.58 13.98 10.68
N THR A 63 -25.80 13.48 10.63
CA THR A 63 -26.26 12.39 11.51
C THR A 63 -25.28 11.20 11.42
N ASN A 64 -25.11 10.47 12.49
CA ASN A 64 -24.20 9.31 12.65
C ASN A 64 -22.69 9.64 12.68
N MET A 65 -22.25 10.89 12.56
CA MET A 65 -20.82 11.22 12.59
C MET A 65 -20.19 10.98 13.97
N VAL A 66 -18.85 10.93 13.98
CA VAL A 66 -18.03 11.10 15.17
C VAL A 66 -17.38 12.48 15.11
N VAL A 67 -17.45 13.25 16.21
CA VAL A 67 -16.64 14.46 16.38
C VAL A 67 -15.42 14.14 17.24
N GLN A 68 -14.29 14.82 16.92
CA GLN A 68 -13.01 14.57 17.60
C GLN A 68 -13.08 14.94 19.09
N ARG A 69 -12.68 14.02 19.99
CA ARG A 69 -12.49 14.29 21.41
C ARG A 69 -11.21 15.07 21.70
N ASP A 70 -11.15 15.67 22.87
CA ASP A 70 -9.98 16.32 23.46
C ASP A 70 -9.37 17.45 22.60
N LYS A 71 -10.10 17.93 21.58
CA LYS A 71 -9.78 19.08 20.73
C LYS A 71 -11.02 19.94 20.57
N PRO A 72 -10.90 21.28 20.31
CA PRO A 72 -12.03 22.11 19.97
C PRO A 72 -12.81 21.54 18.75
N VAL A 73 -14.15 21.55 18.85
CA VAL A 73 -15.02 21.04 17.76
C VAL A 73 -15.47 22.23 16.91
N THR A 74 -14.88 22.36 15.73
CA THR A 74 -15.18 23.42 14.77
C THR A 74 -16.22 22.93 13.76
N ILE A 75 -17.33 23.66 13.68
CA ILE A 75 -18.44 23.42 12.74
C ILE A 75 -18.56 24.62 11.83
N TRP A 76 -18.80 24.40 10.54
CA TRP A 76 -18.93 25.48 9.55
C TRP A 76 -20.01 25.18 8.52
N GLY A 77 -20.46 26.24 7.87
CA GLY A 77 -21.48 26.17 6.85
C GLY A 77 -21.75 27.55 6.24
N TRP A 78 -22.92 27.72 5.72
CA TRP A 78 -23.33 28.96 5.04
C TRP A 78 -24.74 29.38 5.48
N ALA A 79 -24.99 30.70 5.51
CA ALA A 79 -26.29 31.31 5.82
C ALA A 79 -26.42 32.62 5.05
N ALA A 80 -27.48 33.37 5.25
CA ALA A 80 -27.60 34.71 4.67
C ALA A 80 -26.52 35.65 5.25
N PRO A 81 -25.91 36.54 4.46
CA PRO A 81 -24.93 37.49 4.96
C PRO A 81 -25.43 38.26 6.18
N GLY A 82 -24.65 38.32 7.25
CA GLY A 82 -25.04 38.94 8.52
C GLY A 82 -25.96 38.09 9.40
N GLU A 83 -26.40 36.92 8.97
CA GLU A 83 -27.22 36.05 9.79
C GLU A 83 -26.43 35.47 10.97
N LYS A 84 -27.03 35.56 12.15
CA LYS A 84 -26.52 34.91 13.36
C LYS A 84 -26.87 33.43 13.35
N VAL A 85 -25.87 32.56 13.53
CA VAL A 85 -26.03 31.11 13.63
C VAL A 85 -25.53 30.65 15.00
N THR A 86 -26.36 29.86 15.70
CA THR A 86 -25.97 29.23 16.98
C THR A 86 -25.84 27.72 16.79
N VAL A 87 -24.70 27.17 17.18
CA VAL A 87 -24.41 25.72 17.22
C VAL A 87 -24.49 25.25 18.66
N SER A 88 -25.36 24.28 18.96
CA SER A 88 -25.52 23.69 20.30
C SER A 88 -25.23 22.19 20.24
N PHE A 89 -24.34 21.71 21.11
CA PHE A 89 -23.97 20.30 21.20
C PHE A 89 -23.38 19.96 22.56
N ALA A 90 -23.75 18.82 23.14
CA ALA A 90 -23.21 18.30 24.40
C ALA A 90 -23.24 19.31 25.58
N GLY A 91 -24.34 20.07 25.70
CA GLY A 91 -24.50 21.08 26.75
C GLY A 91 -23.75 22.39 26.51
N GLN A 92 -23.02 22.52 25.40
CA GLN A 92 -22.35 23.75 24.98
C GLN A 92 -23.11 24.46 23.87
N ALA A 93 -22.89 25.75 23.71
CA ALA A 93 -23.39 26.55 22.60
C ALA A 93 -22.34 27.57 22.16
N ALA A 94 -22.25 27.79 20.85
CA ALA A 94 -21.37 28.81 20.26
C ALA A 94 -22.12 29.56 19.15
N ASP A 95 -21.93 30.87 19.09
CA ASP A 95 -22.49 31.76 18.11
C ASP A 95 -21.50 32.11 17.03
N ALA A 96 -21.99 32.25 15.81
CA ALA A 96 -21.26 32.76 14.66
C ALA A 96 -22.10 33.72 13.86
N VAL A 97 -21.51 34.58 13.05
CA VAL A 97 -22.19 35.48 12.11
C VAL A 97 -21.67 35.17 10.71
N ALA A 98 -22.57 34.93 9.77
CA ALA A 98 -22.22 34.65 8.38
C ALA A 98 -21.61 35.91 7.71
N GLY A 99 -20.45 35.71 7.06
CA GLY A 99 -19.76 36.75 6.31
C GLY A 99 -20.49 37.16 5.02
N PRO A 100 -19.91 38.13 4.26
CA PRO A 100 -20.44 38.51 2.96
C PRO A 100 -20.46 37.37 1.94
N ASP A 101 -19.56 36.39 2.07
CA ASP A 101 -19.45 35.17 1.30
C ASP A 101 -20.42 34.07 1.79
N ARG A 102 -21.32 34.44 2.72
CA ARG A 102 -22.24 33.54 3.42
C ARG A 102 -21.60 32.59 4.42
N ALA A 103 -20.27 32.43 4.46
CA ALA A 103 -19.60 31.44 5.32
C ALA A 103 -19.75 31.84 6.80
N TRP A 104 -20.02 30.83 7.63
CA TRP A 104 -19.99 30.95 9.10
C TRP A 104 -19.16 29.79 9.68
N GLN A 105 -18.58 30.02 10.84
CA GLN A 105 -17.84 29.01 11.60
C GLN A 105 -18.04 29.23 13.09
N ALA A 106 -18.44 28.19 13.81
CA ALA A 106 -18.54 28.19 15.26
C ALA A 106 -17.62 27.11 15.85
N SER A 107 -17.05 27.37 17.03
CA SER A 107 -16.16 26.42 17.71
C SER A 107 -16.63 26.18 19.13
N LEU A 108 -16.84 24.91 19.47
CA LEU A 108 -17.16 24.44 20.82
C LEU A 108 -15.88 24.02 21.54
N ALA A 109 -15.85 24.07 22.86
CA ALA A 109 -14.74 23.61 23.64
C ALA A 109 -14.55 22.08 23.49
N ALA A 110 -13.33 21.61 23.78
CA ALA A 110 -12.99 20.18 23.73
C ALA A 110 -13.94 19.35 24.60
N LEU A 111 -14.30 18.17 24.13
CA LEU A 111 -15.21 17.22 24.76
C LEU A 111 -14.47 15.92 25.10
N PRO A 112 -14.76 15.27 26.23
CA PRO A 112 -14.28 13.92 26.49
C PRO A 112 -14.97 12.90 25.58
N ALA A 113 -14.36 11.71 25.41
CA ALA A 113 -14.98 10.61 24.67
C ALA A 113 -16.36 10.24 25.25
N SER A 114 -17.33 9.97 24.38
CA SER A 114 -18.66 9.53 24.76
C SER A 114 -19.26 8.56 23.75
N THR A 115 -19.70 7.40 24.24
CA THR A 115 -20.45 6.40 23.47
C THR A 115 -21.95 6.68 23.45
N THR A 116 -22.42 7.67 24.23
CA THR A 116 -23.82 8.07 24.30
C THR A 116 -24.15 8.95 23.09
N PRO A 117 -25.10 8.55 22.23
CA PRO A 117 -25.51 9.35 21.09
C PRO A 117 -26.12 10.69 21.51
N GLN A 118 -25.73 11.76 20.83
CA GLN A 118 -26.18 13.12 21.09
C GLN A 118 -26.71 13.79 19.82
N VAL A 119 -27.43 14.90 19.99
CA VAL A 119 -27.99 15.71 18.92
C VAL A 119 -27.26 17.05 18.87
N MET A 120 -26.78 17.44 17.69
CA MET A 120 -26.26 18.77 17.42
C MET A 120 -27.39 19.59 16.76
N LYS A 121 -27.65 20.81 17.28
CA LYS A 121 -28.61 21.76 16.70
C LYS A 121 -27.86 22.96 16.14
N ILE A 122 -28.18 23.32 14.92
CA ILE A 122 -27.65 24.49 14.22
C ILE A 122 -28.82 25.39 13.90
N GLN A 123 -28.93 26.51 14.59
CA GLN A 123 -30.09 27.40 14.56
C GLN A 123 -29.72 28.74 13.91
N GLY A 124 -30.41 29.09 12.85
CA GLY A 124 -30.41 30.43 12.24
C GLY A 124 -31.72 31.18 12.47
N LYS A 125 -31.92 32.29 11.77
CA LYS A 125 -33.08 33.15 11.92
C LYS A 125 -34.44 32.49 11.57
N GLY A 126 -34.44 31.64 10.55
CA GLY A 126 -35.69 31.05 10.02
C GLY A 126 -35.67 29.53 9.88
N ALA A 127 -34.56 28.86 10.27
CA ALA A 127 -34.38 27.42 10.13
C ALA A 127 -33.56 26.84 11.28
N THR A 128 -33.82 25.59 11.60
CA THR A 128 -33.01 24.78 12.52
C THR A 128 -32.69 23.48 11.84
N LEU A 129 -31.41 23.11 11.86
CA LEU A 129 -30.89 21.81 11.40
C LEU A 129 -30.59 20.96 12.63
N GLU A 130 -31.00 19.70 12.63
CA GLU A 130 -30.70 18.74 13.67
C GLU A 130 -29.90 17.58 13.09
N LEU A 131 -28.71 17.33 13.66
CA LEU A 131 -27.85 16.20 13.34
C LEU A 131 -27.89 15.24 14.51
N ALA A 132 -28.42 14.05 14.32
CA ALA A 132 -28.68 13.08 15.38
C ALA A 132 -27.59 11.99 15.46
N ASN A 133 -27.62 11.20 16.55
CA ASN A 133 -26.77 10.03 16.72
C ASN A 133 -25.26 10.30 16.59
N ILE A 134 -24.83 11.48 17.08
CA ILE A 134 -23.41 11.90 17.06
C ILE A 134 -22.69 11.32 18.28
N LEU A 135 -21.52 10.75 18.07
CA LEU A 135 -20.61 10.27 19.11
C LEU A 135 -19.41 11.21 19.24
N VAL A 136 -18.75 11.18 20.40
CA VAL A 136 -17.48 11.88 20.64
C VAL A 136 -16.38 10.84 20.75
N GLY A 137 -15.37 10.89 19.87
CA GLY A 137 -14.33 9.87 19.80
C GLY A 137 -13.13 10.31 18.98
N ASP A 138 -12.43 9.37 18.40
CA ASP A 138 -11.23 9.60 17.59
C ASP A 138 -11.58 9.54 16.09
N VAL A 139 -11.23 10.59 15.35
CA VAL A 139 -11.47 10.68 13.91
C VAL A 139 -10.15 10.46 13.15
N TRP A 140 -10.14 9.56 12.20
CA TRP A 140 -8.97 9.21 11.41
C TRP A 140 -9.22 9.39 9.90
N ILE A 141 -8.24 9.97 9.21
CA ILE A 141 -8.25 10.12 7.75
C ILE A 141 -7.51 8.93 7.12
N LEU A 142 -8.15 8.30 6.14
CA LEU A 142 -7.57 7.21 5.33
C LEU A 142 -7.30 7.76 3.94
N GLY A 143 -6.03 8.04 3.65
CA GLY A 143 -5.63 8.66 2.39
C GLY A 143 -4.86 7.71 1.48
N GLY A 144 -4.72 8.09 0.22
CA GLY A 144 -3.91 7.35 -0.74
C GLY A 144 -4.66 6.90 -1.99
N GLN A 145 -4.36 5.70 -2.47
CA GLN A 145 -4.94 5.19 -3.72
C GLN A 145 -5.64 3.83 -3.54
N SER A 146 -5.91 3.16 -4.64
CA SER A 146 -6.71 1.93 -4.70
C SER A 146 -6.36 0.83 -3.69
N ASN A 147 -5.14 0.77 -3.18
CA ASN A 147 -4.79 -0.18 -2.12
C ASN A 147 -5.29 0.24 -0.73
N MET A 148 -5.52 1.53 -0.48
CA MET A 148 -6.27 2.01 0.69
C MET A 148 -7.76 1.85 0.47
N GLU A 149 -8.25 2.21 -0.70
CA GLU A 149 -9.64 2.17 -1.13
C GLU A 149 -10.23 0.74 -1.21
N PHE A 150 -9.41 -0.30 -1.22
CA PHE A 150 -9.79 -1.69 -1.51
C PHE A 150 -10.83 -2.22 -0.53
N ASP A 151 -11.95 -2.76 -1.08
CA ASP A 151 -13.12 -3.20 -0.31
C ASP A 151 -12.83 -4.33 0.68
N LEU A 152 -13.43 -4.26 1.86
CA LEU A 152 -13.31 -5.31 2.88
C LEU A 152 -13.88 -6.64 2.38
N SER A 153 -14.97 -6.65 1.62
CA SER A 153 -15.56 -7.87 1.08
C SER A 153 -14.67 -8.64 0.09
N LYS A 154 -13.67 -7.97 -0.49
CA LYS A 154 -12.78 -8.53 -1.53
C LYS A 154 -11.43 -9.02 -1.00
N VAL A 155 -11.14 -8.88 0.30
CA VAL A 155 -9.91 -9.39 0.90
C VAL A 155 -9.98 -10.90 1.12
N ASN A 156 -8.84 -11.52 1.41
CA ASN A 156 -8.84 -12.90 1.91
C ASN A 156 -9.70 -12.94 3.18
N ASP A 157 -10.59 -13.93 3.24
CA ASP A 157 -11.57 -14.10 4.33
C ASP A 157 -12.53 -12.88 4.52
N GLY A 158 -12.73 -12.09 3.45
CA GLY A 158 -13.57 -10.89 3.49
C GLY A 158 -15.00 -11.15 3.94
N ALA A 159 -15.58 -12.31 3.60
CA ALA A 159 -16.90 -12.69 4.06
C ALA A 159 -16.97 -12.81 5.60
N LEU A 160 -15.93 -13.38 6.24
CA LEU A 160 -15.84 -13.49 7.70
C LEU A 160 -15.65 -12.11 8.34
N GLU A 161 -14.80 -11.27 7.76
CA GLU A 161 -14.56 -9.91 8.22
C GLU A 161 -15.85 -9.07 8.18
N VAL A 162 -16.61 -9.16 7.10
CA VAL A 162 -17.91 -8.49 6.95
C VAL A 162 -18.94 -9.04 7.92
N ALA A 163 -19.13 -10.35 8.00
CA ALA A 163 -20.13 -10.98 8.87
C ALA A 163 -19.93 -10.63 10.35
N SER A 164 -18.69 -10.39 10.79
CA SER A 164 -18.34 -10.03 12.18
C SER A 164 -18.35 -8.53 12.45
N ALA A 165 -18.66 -7.68 11.47
CA ALA A 165 -18.51 -6.22 11.57
C ALA A 165 -19.74 -5.53 12.15
N ASN A 166 -20.13 -5.88 13.35
CA ASN A 166 -21.22 -5.21 14.08
C ASN A 166 -20.63 -4.33 15.20
N PHE A 167 -20.19 -3.11 14.84
CA PHE A 167 -19.55 -2.17 15.75
C PHE A 167 -20.23 -0.79 15.67
N PRO A 168 -21.39 -0.57 16.35
CA PRO A 168 -22.14 0.67 16.20
C PRO A 168 -21.41 1.92 16.71
N GLN A 169 -20.31 1.80 17.45
CA GLN A 169 -19.44 2.89 17.84
C GLN A 169 -18.36 3.24 16.80
N ILE A 170 -18.23 2.44 15.75
CA ILE A 170 -17.41 2.80 14.59
C ILE A 170 -18.32 3.44 13.54
N ARG A 171 -17.89 4.54 12.97
CA ARG A 171 -18.62 5.29 11.95
C ARG A 171 -17.76 5.48 10.71
N LEU A 172 -18.36 5.35 9.56
CA LEU A 172 -17.72 5.25 8.26
C LEU A 172 -18.20 6.38 7.36
N LEU A 173 -17.28 7.11 6.76
CA LEU A 173 -17.56 8.09 5.71
C LEU A 173 -16.63 7.82 4.52
N THR A 174 -17.20 7.56 3.35
CA THR A 174 -16.43 7.51 2.10
C THR A 174 -16.70 8.77 1.29
N LEU A 175 -15.66 9.60 1.08
CA LEU A 175 -15.79 10.86 0.37
C LEU A 175 -16.00 10.64 -1.14
N PRO A 176 -16.96 11.33 -1.76
CA PRO A 176 -17.03 11.41 -3.20
C PRO A 176 -15.78 12.08 -3.78
N GLN A 177 -15.48 11.81 -5.05
CA GLN A 177 -14.43 12.53 -5.76
C GLN A 177 -14.84 14.01 -5.88
N GLY A 178 -14.01 14.91 -5.36
CA GLY A 178 -14.28 16.34 -5.38
C GLY A 178 -14.08 16.97 -6.76
N LYS A 179 -14.49 18.23 -6.89
CA LYS A 179 -14.34 19.04 -8.11
C LYS A 179 -12.93 19.63 -8.30
N GLY A 180 -11.93 19.08 -7.61
CA GLY A 180 -10.56 19.58 -7.65
C GLY A 180 -10.48 21.03 -7.17
N PHE A 181 -9.90 21.91 -7.97
CA PHE A 181 -9.70 23.32 -7.61
C PHE A 181 -10.99 24.13 -7.44
N ASP A 182 -12.10 23.66 -8.00
CA ASP A 182 -13.43 24.29 -7.86
C ASP A 182 -14.18 23.83 -6.60
N SER A 183 -13.58 23.00 -5.76
CA SER A 183 -14.19 22.52 -4.52
C SER A 183 -14.27 23.64 -3.48
N VAL A 184 -15.43 23.74 -2.84
CA VAL A 184 -15.62 24.55 -1.62
C VAL A 184 -15.22 23.74 -0.39
N ARG A 185 -15.30 24.32 0.82
CA ARG A 185 -15.03 23.63 2.09
C ARG A 185 -16.18 22.66 2.47
N SER A 186 -16.58 21.84 1.51
CA SER A 186 -17.64 20.83 1.57
C SER A 186 -17.53 19.92 0.34
N PHE A 187 -18.41 18.95 0.22
CA PHE A 187 -18.52 18.06 -0.95
C PHE A 187 -19.99 17.78 -1.28
N GLU A 188 -20.26 17.36 -2.49
CA GLU A 188 -21.60 16.96 -2.92
C GLU A 188 -21.91 15.57 -2.38
N ARG A 189 -23.10 15.39 -1.74
CA ARG A 189 -23.62 14.07 -1.39
C ARG A 189 -24.34 13.51 -2.59
N LEU A 190 -23.92 12.34 -3.04
CA LEU A 190 -24.46 11.72 -4.23
C LEU A 190 -25.58 10.76 -3.85
N HIS A 191 -26.62 10.66 -4.69
CA HIS A 191 -27.68 9.67 -4.49
C HIS A 191 -27.08 8.26 -4.51
N GLU A 192 -26.29 7.96 -5.51
CA GLU A 192 -25.48 6.74 -5.61
C GLU A 192 -24.35 6.98 -6.60
N TRP A 193 -23.15 6.56 -6.27
CA TRP A 193 -22.00 6.69 -7.14
C TRP A 193 -20.98 5.62 -6.87
N SER A 194 -20.33 5.10 -7.92
CA SER A 194 -19.18 4.23 -7.77
C SER A 194 -17.95 4.81 -8.45
N ASP A 195 -16.79 4.42 -8.01
CA ASP A 195 -15.55 4.81 -8.64
C ASP A 195 -15.42 4.31 -10.10
N TRP A 196 -14.39 4.76 -10.79
CA TRP A 196 -14.13 4.39 -12.20
C TRP A 196 -14.03 2.89 -12.46
N SER A 197 -13.71 2.10 -11.44
CA SER A 197 -13.62 0.64 -11.52
C SER A 197 -14.95 -0.05 -11.18
N GLY A 198 -15.97 0.69 -10.77
CA GLY A 198 -17.27 0.17 -10.34
C GLY A 198 -17.19 -0.67 -9.07
N ARG A 199 -16.22 -0.39 -8.17
CA ARG A 199 -15.97 -1.18 -6.97
C ARG A 199 -16.57 -0.58 -5.71
N HIS A 200 -16.75 0.73 -5.65
CA HIS A 200 -17.14 1.45 -4.44
C HIS A 200 -18.35 2.32 -4.67
N PHE A 201 -19.20 2.43 -3.66
CA PHE A 201 -20.27 3.39 -3.59
C PHE A 201 -19.85 4.56 -2.69
N ARG A 202 -19.77 5.76 -3.26
CA ARG A 202 -19.24 6.96 -2.62
C ARG A 202 -20.34 8.01 -2.51
N LYS A 203 -21.28 7.79 -1.60
CA LYS A 203 -22.41 8.70 -1.40
C LYS A 203 -22.04 9.96 -0.63
N GLY A 204 -21.03 9.91 0.19
CA GLY A 204 -20.67 10.99 1.11
C GLY A 204 -21.53 11.01 2.37
N ASP A 205 -22.09 9.87 2.77
CA ASP A 205 -22.87 9.71 3.99
C ASP A 205 -22.04 9.10 5.13
N TRP A 206 -22.31 9.57 6.35
CA TRP A 206 -21.82 8.91 7.54
C TRP A 206 -22.70 7.71 7.88
N ASP A 207 -22.13 6.53 7.84
CA ASP A 207 -22.78 5.27 8.15
C ASP A 207 -22.36 4.71 9.50
N VAL A 208 -23.30 4.03 10.18
CA VAL A 208 -22.99 3.17 11.33
C VAL A 208 -22.39 1.88 10.82
N CYS A 209 -21.26 1.44 11.40
CA CYS A 209 -20.60 0.20 10.99
C CYS A 209 -21.48 -1.03 11.24
N SER A 210 -21.86 -1.65 10.15
CA SER A 210 -22.60 -2.92 10.08
C SER A 210 -22.09 -3.79 8.93
N PRO A 211 -22.48 -5.06 8.83
CA PRO A 211 -22.14 -5.89 7.67
C PRO A 211 -22.55 -5.27 6.31
N GLU A 212 -23.64 -4.52 6.26
CA GLU A 212 -24.12 -3.89 5.02
C GLU A 212 -23.26 -2.70 4.63
N THR A 213 -22.90 -1.84 5.59
CA THR A 213 -22.20 -0.57 5.33
C THR A 213 -20.70 -0.73 5.15
N ILE A 214 -20.09 -1.74 5.79
CA ILE A 214 -18.63 -1.91 5.79
C ILE A 214 -18.10 -2.72 4.59
N LYS A 215 -18.94 -3.52 3.93
CA LYS A 215 -18.50 -4.46 2.87
C LYS A 215 -17.71 -3.80 1.74
N GLU A 216 -18.07 -2.56 1.39
CA GLU A 216 -17.42 -1.76 0.35
C GLU A 216 -16.54 -0.62 0.90
N PHE A 217 -16.32 -0.61 2.20
CA PHE A 217 -15.42 0.35 2.85
C PHE A 217 -13.96 -0.13 2.78
N SER A 218 -13.00 0.81 2.93
CA SER A 218 -11.56 0.51 3.01
C SER A 218 -11.27 -0.65 3.95
N ALA A 219 -10.73 -1.76 3.44
CA ALA A 219 -10.37 -2.92 4.25
C ALA A 219 -9.29 -2.60 5.29
N ILE A 220 -8.29 -1.82 4.89
CA ILE A 220 -7.23 -1.36 5.80
C ILE A 220 -7.83 -0.49 6.90
N GLY A 221 -8.68 0.47 6.52
CA GLY A 221 -9.37 1.35 7.46
C GLY A 221 -10.30 0.61 8.41
N ALA A 222 -11.09 -0.35 7.91
CA ALA A 222 -11.98 -1.17 8.71
C ALA A 222 -11.24 -1.97 9.79
N VAL A 223 -10.16 -2.64 9.42
CA VAL A 223 -9.33 -3.41 10.36
C VAL A 223 -8.62 -2.49 11.35
N PHE A 224 -8.04 -1.38 10.87
CA PHE A 224 -7.41 -0.37 11.70
C PHE A 224 -8.38 0.16 12.77
N GLY A 225 -9.54 0.69 12.36
CA GLY A 225 -10.52 1.26 13.28
C GLY A 225 -11.08 0.24 14.26
N ARG A 226 -11.35 -1.00 13.81
CA ARG A 226 -11.79 -2.09 14.67
C ARG A 226 -10.75 -2.40 15.75
N ARG A 227 -9.46 -2.51 15.41
CA ARG A 227 -8.39 -2.77 16.39
C ARG A 227 -8.27 -1.64 17.41
N LEU A 228 -8.39 -0.39 16.97
CA LEU A 228 -8.40 0.75 17.90
C LEU A 228 -9.61 0.70 18.84
N PHE A 229 -10.81 0.52 18.30
CA PHE A 229 -12.03 0.42 19.12
C PHE A 229 -11.97 -0.72 20.14
N MET A 230 -11.57 -1.91 19.71
CA MET A 230 -11.45 -3.07 20.60
C MET A 230 -10.44 -2.87 21.73
N ALA A 231 -9.37 -2.09 21.50
CA ALA A 231 -8.35 -1.82 22.51
C ALA A 231 -8.73 -0.68 23.45
N THR A 232 -9.51 0.31 22.99
CA THR A 232 -9.74 1.56 23.72
C THR A 232 -11.17 1.71 24.26
N GLY A 233 -12.15 1.07 23.62
CA GLY A 233 -13.59 1.33 23.84
C GLY A 233 -14.06 2.73 23.40
N VAL A 234 -13.16 3.54 22.79
CA VAL A 234 -13.47 4.90 22.33
C VAL A 234 -14.15 4.84 20.96
N PRO A 235 -15.23 5.61 20.71
CA PRO A 235 -15.83 5.69 19.38
C PRO A 235 -14.81 6.09 18.30
N ILE A 236 -14.90 5.47 17.13
CA ILE A 236 -13.96 5.72 16.02
C ILE A 236 -14.73 6.21 14.80
N GLY A 237 -14.35 7.38 14.29
CA GLY A 237 -14.79 7.90 12.99
C GLY A 237 -13.69 7.65 11.94
N LEU A 238 -14.04 7.01 10.83
CA LEU A 238 -13.13 6.73 9.72
C LEU A 238 -13.59 7.49 8.48
N ILE A 239 -12.74 8.37 7.98
CA ILE A 239 -13.00 9.14 6.75
C ILE A 239 -12.11 8.57 5.64
N ASP A 240 -12.69 7.78 4.74
CA ASP A 240 -11.99 7.29 3.55
C ASP A 240 -11.96 8.39 2.49
N ALA A 241 -10.78 9.00 2.36
CA ALA A 241 -10.44 10.04 1.40
C ALA A 241 -9.59 9.49 0.24
N SER A 242 -9.39 8.18 0.14
CA SER A 242 -8.52 7.57 -0.87
C SER A 242 -9.16 7.57 -2.27
N ILE A 243 -8.34 7.71 -3.33
CA ILE A 243 -8.79 7.68 -4.73
C ILE A 243 -7.85 6.82 -5.57
N GLY A 244 -8.41 5.78 -6.20
CA GLY A 244 -7.67 4.83 -7.02
C GLY A 244 -6.98 5.48 -8.22
N GLY A 245 -5.76 4.99 -8.54
CA GLY A 245 -5.00 5.45 -9.69
C GLY A 245 -4.38 6.83 -9.55
N THR A 246 -4.15 7.31 -8.32
CA THR A 246 -3.56 8.63 -8.04
C THR A 246 -2.07 8.56 -7.75
N THR A 247 -1.37 9.69 -7.98
CA THR A 247 0.05 9.92 -7.72
C THR A 247 0.23 10.82 -6.50
N VAL A 248 1.45 10.93 -5.93
CA VAL A 248 1.70 11.73 -4.73
C VAL A 248 1.50 13.23 -4.98
N GLU A 249 1.82 13.71 -6.16
CA GLU A 249 1.73 15.13 -6.54
C GLU A 249 0.28 15.64 -6.53
N THR A 250 -0.70 14.81 -6.81
CA THR A 250 -2.10 15.25 -6.75
C THR A 250 -2.59 15.47 -5.31
N TRP A 251 -1.97 14.83 -4.31
CA TRP A 251 -2.27 14.97 -2.88
C TRP A 251 -1.52 16.12 -2.19
N THR A 252 -0.65 16.82 -2.93
CA THR A 252 0.17 17.92 -2.44
C THR A 252 -0.33 19.24 -3.00
N PRO A 253 -0.52 20.32 -2.21
CA PRO A 253 -0.89 21.62 -2.77
C PRO A 253 0.07 22.05 -3.88
N GLU A 254 -0.46 22.48 -5.02
CA GLU A 254 0.35 22.90 -6.17
C GLU A 254 1.35 24.01 -5.78
N ALA A 255 0.91 24.98 -4.97
CA ALA A 255 1.77 26.06 -4.50
C ALA A 255 2.98 25.56 -3.67
N VAL A 256 2.79 24.50 -2.88
CA VAL A 256 3.88 23.87 -2.11
C VAL A 256 4.89 23.22 -3.05
N MET A 257 4.43 22.53 -4.08
CA MET A 257 5.32 21.90 -5.06
C MET A 257 6.09 22.90 -5.89
N ARG A 258 5.46 24.02 -6.29
CA ARG A 258 6.13 25.11 -7.02
C ARG A 258 7.23 25.77 -6.19
N GLY A 259 7.20 25.66 -4.87
CA GLY A 259 8.27 26.10 -3.97
C GLY A 259 9.41 25.09 -3.80
N ILE A 260 9.36 23.91 -4.41
CA ILE A 260 10.43 22.91 -4.31
C ILE A 260 11.50 23.20 -5.35
N ASP A 261 12.72 23.53 -4.89
CA ASP A 261 13.88 23.75 -5.76
C ASP A 261 14.61 22.44 -6.07
N ALA A 262 13.96 21.61 -6.91
CA ALA A 262 14.53 20.33 -7.34
C ALA A 262 14.15 20.05 -8.80
N PRO A 263 15.07 19.54 -9.63
CA PRO A 263 14.87 19.43 -11.08
C PRO A 263 13.67 18.53 -11.41
N GLU A 264 13.54 17.34 -10.80
CA GLU A 264 12.49 16.39 -11.14
C GLU A 264 11.07 16.92 -10.82
N THR A 265 10.94 17.70 -9.75
CA THR A 265 9.67 18.36 -9.40
C THR A 265 9.35 19.50 -10.37
N LYS A 266 10.36 20.30 -10.75
CA LYS A 266 10.19 21.37 -11.75
C LYS A 266 9.82 20.84 -13.11
N ASP A 267 10.51 19.78 -13.57
CA ASP A 267 10.25 19.14 -14.86
C ASP A 267 8.83 18.57 -14.91
N MET A 268 8.38 17.88 -13.86
CA MET A 268 7.02 17.36 -13.74
C MET A 268 5.97 18.51 -13.82
N LEU A 269 6.18 19.62 -13.11
CA LEU A 269 5.26 20.76 -13.16
C LEU A 269 5.25 21.42 -14.54
N ALA A 270 6.42 21.60 -15.17
CA ALA A 270 6.52 22.15 -16.52
C ALA A 270 5.83 21.26 -17.57
N GLU A 271 5.94 19.94 -17.43
CA GLU A 271 5.21 19.00 -18.30
C GLU A 271 3.69 19.16 -18.15
N TRP A 272 3.19 19.29 -16.92
CA TRP A 272 1.75 19.52 -16.69
C TRP A 272 1.30 20.88 -17.24
N ASP A 273 2.06 21.95 -17.02
CA ASP A 273 1.75 23.26 -17.56
C ASP A 273 1.71 23.23 -19.11
N ALA A 274 2.67 22.56 -19.74
CA ALA A 274 2.68 22.39 -21.20
C ALA A 274 1.49 21.58 -21.71
N ARG A 275 1.10 20.49 -21.03
CA ARG A 275 -0.07 19.67 -21.37
C ARG A 275 -1.38 20.46 -21.27
N ILE A 276 -1.52 21.29 -20.23
CA ILE A 276 -2.69 22.15 -20.03
C ILE A 276 -2.74 23.24 -21.12
N ALA A 277 -1.63 23.89 -21.38
CA ALA A 277 -1.55 24.97 -22.39
C ALA A 277 -1.81 24.48 -23.82
N ALA A 278 -1.37 23.27 -24.15
CA ALA A 278 -1.53 22.66 -25.48
C ALA A 278 -2.90 21.99 -25.71
N TYR A 279 -3.76 21.90 -24.68
CA TYR A 279 -5.01 21.18 -24.78
C TYR A 279 -6.06 21.97 -25.57
N ASP A 280 -6.58 21.34 -26.64
CA ASP A 280 -7.71 21.80 -27.41
C ASP A 280 -8.85 20.77 -27.34
N ALA A 281 -9.98 21.14 -26.74
CA ALA A 281 -11.10 20.24 -26.51
C ALA A 281 -11.78 19.79 -27.83
N GLN A 282 -11.75 20.60 -28.89
CA GLN A 282 -12.29 20.25 -30.19
C GLN A 282 -11.38 19.24 -30.90
N ASP A 283 -10.07 19.44 -30.81
CA ASP A 283 -9.08 18.51 -31.36
C ASP A 283 -9.10 17.17 -30.62
N ASP A 284 -9.25 17.19 -29.30
CA ASP A 284 -9.41 15.98 -28.49
C ASP A 284 -10.68 15.21 -28.89
N LEU A 285 -11.81 15.89 -29.08
CA LEU A 285 -13.03 15.26 -29.55
C LEU A 285 -12.86 14.63 -30.95
N ARG A 286 -12.22 15.34 -31.89
CA ARG A 286 -11.92 14.78 -33.23
C ARG A 286 -11.07 13.50 -33.11
N LYS A 287 -10.04 13.49 -32.25
CA LYS A 287 -9.20 12.31 -32.02
C LYS A 287 -9.98 11.17 -31.38
N GLN A 288 -10.90 11.45 -30.44
CA GLN A 288 -11.75 10.43 -29.85
C GLN A 288 -12.70 9.79 -30.87
N ILE A 289 -13.31 10.58 -31.75
CA ILE A 289 -14.18 10.09 -32.82
C ILE A 289 -13.37 9.20 -33.75
N ALA A 290 -12.20 9.64 -34.22
CA ALA A 290 -11.33 8.85 -35.11
C ALA A 290 -10.88 7.52 -34.45
N ASN A 291 -10.57 7.53 -33.15
CA ASN A 291 -10.24 6.32 -32.41
C ASN A 291 -11.45 5.37 -32.28
N TYR A 292 -12.64 5.90 -32.03
CA TYR A 292 -13.86 5.11 -32.00
C TYR A 292 -14.12 4.40 -33.33
N GLU A 293 -14.02 5.11 -34.45
CA GLU A 293 -14.18 4.55 -35.79
C GLU A 293 -13.14 3.47 -36.08
N LYS A 294 -11.88 3.72 -35.75
CA LYS A 294 -10.80 2.74 -35.87
C LYS A 294 -11.05 1.47 -35.06
N GLN A 295 -11.52 1.63 -33.82
CA GLN A 295 -11.89 0.48 -32.97
C GLN A 295 -13.09 -0.26 -33.54
N GLN A 296 -14.09 0.43 -34.04
CA GLN A 296 -15.27 -0.16 -34.67
C GLN A 296 -14.87 -1.03 -35.88
N GLN A 297 -14.03 -0.49 -36.77
CA GLN A 297 -13.51 -1.22 -37.93
C GLN A 297 -12.69 -2.45 -37.51
N LYS A 298 -11.78 -2.29 -36.55
CA LYS A 298 -10.95 -3.40 -36.05
C LYS A 298 -11.80 -4.52 -35.44
N ARG A 299 -12.75 -4.18 -34.59
CA ARG A 299 -13.61 -5.17 -33.94
C ARG A 299 -14.58 -5.85 -34.90
N ALA A 300 -15.06 -5.12 -35.90
CA ALA A 300 -15.88 -5.71 -36.98
C ALA A 300 -15.07 -6.74 -37.78
N ALA A 301 -13.80 -6.43 -38.13
CA ALA A 301 -12.90 -7.35 -38.82
C ALA A 301 -12.56 -8.61 -37.99
N GLU A 302 -12.54 -8.48 -36.64
CA GLU A 302 -12.32 -9.59 -35.71
C GLU A 302 -13.63 -10.39 -35.43
N GLY A 303 -14.75 -10.06 -36.07
CA GLY A 303 -16.05 -10.71 -35.79
C GLY A 303 -16.66 -10.39 -34.42
N LYS A 304 -16.20 -9.34 -33.76
CA LYS A 304 -16.65 -8.88 -32.44
C LYS A 304 -17.09 -7.41 -32.49
N PRO A 305 -18.16 -7.05 -33.26
CA PRO A 305 -18.56 -5.66 -33.41
C PRO A 305 -18.84 -5.00 -32.06
N LEU A 306 -18.78 -3.66 -32.04
CA LEU A 306 -19.22 -2.90 -30.88
C LEU A 306 -20.71 -3.15 -30.63
N PRO A 307 -21.20 -3.02 -29.36
CA PRO A 307 -22.62 -3.09 -29.06
C PRO A 307 -23.45 -2.15 -29.97
N ALA A 308 -24.66 -2.57 -30.34
CA ALA A 308 -25.52 -1.82 -31.27
C ALA A 308 -25.93 -0.43 -30.74
N ASP A 309 -25.92 -0.24 -29.42
CA ASP A 309 -26.19 1.03 -28.72
C ASP A 309 -24.94 1.91 -28.54
N SER A 310 -23.78 1.44 -28.97
CA SER A 310 -22.53 2.20 -28.89
C SER A 310 -22.59 3.41 -29.82
N LYS A 311 -22.36 4.60 -29.26
CA LYS A 311 -22.36 5.87 -30.01
C LYS A 311 -20.95 6.47 -30.00
N PRO A 312 -20.58 7.19 -31.10
CA PRO A 312 -19.34 7.95 -31.07
C PRO A 312 -19.36 9.02 -29.98
N PRO A 313 -18.20 9.38 -29.42
CA PRO A 313 -18.09 10.51 -28.50
C PRO A 313 -18.63 11.79 -29.13
N SER A 314 -19.39 12.57 -28.37
CA SER A 314 -20.00 13.84 -28.84
C SER A 314 -19.77 15.01 -27.89
N ALA A 315 -19.38 14.77 -26.65
CA ALA A 315 -19.17 15.80 -25.66
C ALA A 315 -17.70 16.25 -25.58
N LEU A 316 -17.49 17.56 -25.45
CA LEU A 316 -16.18 18.11 -25.14
C LEU A 316 -15.76 17.68 -23.72
N ARG A 317 -14.49 17.32 -23.56
CA ARG A 317 -13.91 16.98 -22.26
C ARG A 317 -13.14 18.17 -21.68
N PRO A 318 -13.09 18.32 -20.36
CA PRO A 318 -12.32 19.39 -19.73
C PRO A 318 -10.79 19.19 -19.82
N GLY A 319 -10.34 18.01 -20.27
CA GLY A 319 -8.92 17.71 -20.50
C GLY A 319 -8.07 17.66 -19.24
N PRO A 320 -6.76 17.98 -19.36
CA PRO A 320 -5.80 17.85 -18.27
C PRO A 320 -6.13 18.70 -17.03
N VAL A 321 -6.93 19.75 -17.18
CA VAL A 321 -7.36 20.62 -16.07
C VAL A 321 -8.18 19.84 -15.04
N ALA A 322 -8.99 18.88 -15.48
CA ALA A 322 -9.82 18.04 -14.62
C ALA A 322 -9.24 16.64 -14.38
N ASP A 323 -8.00 16.38 -14.83
CA ASP A 323 -7.33 15.11 -14.56
C ASP A 323 -7.08 14.97 -13.05
N LYS A 324 -7.54 13.86 -12.47
CA LYS A 324 -7.35 13.59 -11.03
C LYS A 324 -5.88 13.51 -10.61
N ASN A 325 -4.94 13.30 -11.55
CA ASN A 325 -3.51 13.29 -11.31
C ASN A 325 -2.83 14.65 -11.57
N ARG A 326 -3.59 15.68 -11.97
CA ARG A 326 -3.04 17.03 -12.01
C ARG A 326 -2.48 17.40 -10.63
N PRO A 327 -1.26 17.98 -10.56
CA PRO A 327 -0.67 18.42 -9.30
C PRO A 327 -1.65 19.26 -8.45
N GLY A 328 -1.86 18.84 -7.19
CA GLY A 328 -2.77 19.51 -6.26
C GLY A 328 -4.28 19.19 -6.41
N HIS A 329 -4.69 18.43 -7.42
CA HIS A 329 -6.13 18.22 -7.70
C HIS A 329 -6.86 17.48 -6.56
N CYS A 330 -6.34 16.33 -6.09
CA CYS A 330 -6.95 15.60 -4.98
C CYS A 330 -6.79 16.34 -3.65
N TYR A 331 -5.71 17.08 -3.44
CA TYR A 331 -5.63 17.96 -2.27
C TYR A 331 -6.77 18.98 -2.28
N ALA A 332 -6.95 19.70 -3.37
CA ALA A 332 -7.99 20.72 -3.50
C ALA A 332 -9.42 20.14 -3.43
N GLY A 333 -9.63 18.95 -4.03
CA GLY A 333 -10.97 18.35 -4.13
C GLY A 333 -11.39 17.48 -2.95
N VAL A 334 -10.42 16.98 -2.16
CA VAL A 334 -10.68 15.98 -1.12
C VAL A 334 -10.16 16.41 0.25
N ILE A 335 -8.97 16.97 0.34
CA ILE A 335 -8.36 17.34 1.63
C ILE A 335 -8.81 18.75 2.04
N ARG A 336 -8.78 19.73 1.14
CA ARG A 336 -9.23 21.10 1.42
C ARG A 336 -10.68 21.18 1.93
N PRO A 337 -11.65 20.39 1.44
CA PRO A 337 -12.99 20.33 2.06
C PRO A 337 -13.01 19.98 3.55
N LEU A 338 -11.95 19.33 4.05
CA LEU A 338 -11.78 18.94 5.45
C LEU A 338 -10.93 19.93 6.27
N GLU A 339 -10.41 20.99 5.67
CA GLU A 339 -9.54 21.96 6.35
C GLU A 339 -10.15 22.48 7.64
N GLY A 340 -9.37 22.42 8.73
CA GLY A 340 -9.79 22.85 10.06
C GLY A 340 -10.66 21.84 10.81
N LEU A 341 -10.94 20.65 10.24
CA LEU A 341 -11.54 19.56 11.00
C LEU A 341 -10.55 19.08 12.06
N ALA A 342 -10.99 18.96 13.31
CA ALA A 342 -10.22 18.29 14.33
C ALA A 342 -10.21 16.78 14.07
N VAL A 343 -9.02 16.18 14.00
CA VAL A 343 -8.82 14.74 13.78
C VAL A 343 -7.71 14.20 14.66
N THR A 344 -7.67 12.89 14.88
CA THR A 344 -6.60 12.22 15.63
C THR A 344 -5.35 12.05 14.78
N GLY A 345 -5.49 11.70 13.50
CA GLY A 345 -4.36 11.46 12.62
C GLY A 345 -4.77 10.95 11.24
N ALA A 346 -3.78 10.56 10.44
CA ALA A 346 -3.96 10.02 9.09
C ALA A 346 -3.16 8.73 8.88
N VAL A 347 -3.70 7.84 8.05
CA VAL A 347 -3.02 6.66 7.51
C VAL A 347 -3.00 6.78 5.99
N PHE A 348 -1.84 6.69 5.36
CA PHE A 348 -1.66 6.95 3.92
C PHE A 348 -1.00 5.79 3.20
N HIS A 349 -1.69 5.24 2.19
CA HIS A 349 -1.20 4.12 1.36
C HIS A 349 -1.26 4.44 -0.12
N GLN A 350 -0.13 4.88 -0.68
CA GLN A 350 -0.01 5.30 -2.07
C GLN A 350 1.37 4.92 -2.62
N GLY A 351 1.63 5.06 -3.93
CA GLY A 351 2.94 4.94 -4.56
C GLY A 351 2.94 4.15 -5.86
N PHE A 352 1.93 3.29 -6.12
CA PHE A 352 1.93 2.41 -7.29
C PHE A 352 1.98 3.22 -8.62
N ASN A 353 1.18 4.27 -8.74
CA ASN A 353 1.14 5.09 -9.96
C ASN A 353 2.44 5.88 -10.19
N ASN A 354 3.17 6.24 -9.13
CA ASN A 354 4.47 6.90 -9.29
C ASN A 354 5.57 5.96 -9.82
N CYS A 355 5.36 4.64 -9.80
CA CYS A 355 6.29 3.69 -10.44
C CYS A 355 6.40 3.90 -11.96
N PHE A 356 5.39 4.47 -12.60
CA PHE A 356 5.43 4.73 -14.05
C PHE A 356 6.34 5.89 -14.44
N GLY A 357 6.77 6.72 -13.50
CA GLY A 357 7.69 7.84 -13.72
C GLY A 357 9.18 7.46 -13.73
N GLY A 358 9.53 6.17 -13.64
CA GLY A 358 10.93 5.73 -13.62
C GLY A 358 11.70 6.24 -12.39
N SER A 359 13.03 6.33 -12.52
CA SER A 359 13.90 6.83 -11.44
C SER A 359 13.66 8.31 -11.13
N ALA A 360 13.40 9.12 -12.16
CA ALA A 360 13.07 10.54 -11.98
C ALA A 360 11.77 10.70 -11.16
N GLY A 361 10.74 9.91 -11.49
CA GLY A 361 9.49 9.87 -10.72
C GLY A 361 9.68 9.44 -9.26
N ALA A 362 10.58 8.49 -8.99
CA ALA A 362 10.89 8.09 -7.62
C ALA A 362 11.65 9.19 -6.83
N ARG A 363 12.57 9.92 -7.49
CA ARG A 363 13.24 11.08 -6.87
C ARG A 363 12.24 12.20 -6.61
N MET A 364 11.39 12.53 -7.57
CA MET A 364 10.32 13.50 -7.39
C MET A 364 9.40 13.09 -6.22
N TYR A 365 9.04 11.80 -6.13
CA TYR A 365 8.25 11.28 -5.01
C TYR A 365 8.89 11.62 -3.65
N TYR A 366 10.18 11.36 -3.48
CA TYR A 366 10.91 11.68 -2.26
C TYR A 366 10.93 13.19 -1.97
N GLN A 367 11.12 14.04 -2.99
CA GLN A 367 11.13 15.50 -2.87
C GLN A 367 9.78 16.06 -2.39
N VAL A 368 8.68 15.44 -2.82
CA VAL A 368 7.32 15.92 -2.61
C VAL A 368 6.68 15.33 -1.34
N PHE A 369 6.96 14.06 -1.00
CA PHE A 369 6.17 13.33 -0.01
C PHE A 369 6.23 13.92 1.40
N GLY A 370 7.41 14.31 1.88
CA GLY A 370 7.54 15.00 3.17
C GLY A 370 6.81 16.34 3.20
N ARG A 371 6.80 17.08 2.07
CA ARG A 371 6.07 18.36 1.92
C ARG A 371 4.56 18.15 1.92
N MET A 372 4.08 17.05 1.33
CA MET A 372 2.67 16.64 1.39
C MET A 372 2.22 16.42 2.84
N ILE A 373 3.00 15.67 3.63
CA ILE A 373 2.69 15.41 5.04
C ILE A 373 2.59 16.73 5.81
N ALA A 374 3.55 17.63 5.62
CA ALA A 374 3.54 18.96 6.27
C ALA A 374 2.31 19.78 5.85
N ALA A 375 1.94 19.74 4.58
CA ALA A 375 0.75 20.44 4.07
C ALA A 375 -0.56 19.88 4.65
N TRP A 376 -0.68 18.55 4.82
CA TRP A 376 -1.83 17.95 5.48
C TRP A 376 -1.91 18.36 6.96
N ARG A 377 -0.78 18.36 7.67
CA ARG A 377 -0.71 18.84 9.05
C ARG A 377 -1.18 20.29 9.17
N ALA A 378 -0.78 21.15 8.24
CA ALA A 378 -1.24 22.54 8.17
C ALA A 378 -2.76 22.63 7.90
N ALA A 379 -3.30 21.80 6.99
CA ALA A 379 -4.73 21.77 6.69
C ALA A 379 -5.60 21.42 7.91
N PHE A 380 -5.11 20.54 8.79
CA PHE A 380 -5.79 20.16 10.02
C PHE A 380 -5.40 21.01 11.23
N ASN A 381 -4.63 22.11 11.05
CA ASN A 381 -4.14 22.99 12.10
C ASN A 381 -3.39 22.25 13.23
N ASP A 382 -2.68 21.18 12.89
CA ASP A 382 -1.96 20.33 13.83
C ASP A 382 -0.58 19.93 13.27
N PRO A 383 0.50 20.70 13.58
CA PRO A 383 1.84 20.42 13.06
C PRO A 383 2.41 19.06 13.53
N GLU A 384 1.87 18.51 14.63
CA GLU A 384 2.28 17.22 15.18
C GLU A 384 1.27 16.11 14.85
N LEU A 385 0.33 16.36 13.93
CA LEU A 385 -0.70 15.37 13.57
C LEU A 385 -0.05 14.01 13.28
N PRO A 386 -0.45 12.95 14.00
CA PRO A 386 0.01 11.59 13.73
C PRO A 386 -0.25 11.17 12.28
N PHE A 387 0.81 10.71 11.59
CA PHE A 387 0.74 10.33 10.19
C PHE A 387 1.46 9.00 9.95
N CYS A 388 0.71 7.95 9.57
CA CYS A 388 1.27 6.64 9.26
C CYS A 388 1.52 6.50 7.76
N ILE A 389 2.78 6.34 7.37
CA ILE A 389 3.18 5.97 6.01
C ILE A 389 3.04 4.45 5.86
N MET A 390 2.20 4.00 4.95
CA MET A 390 2.17 2.60 4.54
C MET A 390 3.00 2.42 3.28
N SER A 391 4.00 1.54 3.32
CA SER A 391 4.87 1.32 2.18
C SER A 391 4.12 0.75 0.97
N LEU A 392 4.63 1.00 -0.23
CA LEU A 392 4.11 0.39 -1.45
C LEU A 392 4.07 -1.14 -1.33
N CYS A 393 2.92 -1.75 -1.62
CA CYS A 393 2.73 -3.20 -1.64
C CYS A 393 3.42 -3.88 -2.83
N THR A 394 3.35 -5.21 -2.88
CA THR A 394 3.88 -6.01 -3.99
C THR A 394 2.98 -5.98 -5.22
N ALA A 395 3.59 -6.24 -6.37
CA ALA A 395 2.94 -6.55 -7.64
C ALA A 395 3.90 -7.35 -8.53
N GLY A 396 3.36 -8.03 -9.54
CA GLY A 396 4.13 -8.84 -10.46
C GLY A 396 4.63 -10.16 -9.87
N ASP A 397 5.37 -10.91 -10.67
CA ASP A 397 5.87 -12.22 -10.28
C ASP A 397 6.81 -12.14 -9.08
N PRO A 398 6.71 -13.08 -8.12
CA PRO A 398 7.60 -13.10 -6.98
C PRO A 398 9.06 -13.31 -7.41
N GLN A 399 9.97 -12.51 -6.86
CA GLN A 399 11.39 -12.78 -6.93
C GLN A 399 11.69 -14.10 -6.22
N THR A 400 12.45 -14.98 -6.86
CA THR A 400 12.92 -16.25 -6.31
C THR A 400 14.43 -16.29 -6.37
N TRP A 401 15.03 -17.34 -5.83
CA TRP A 401 16.48 -17.53 -5.96
C TRP A 401 16.89 -17.77 -7.41
N GLU A 402 16.02 -18.36 -8.21
CA GLU A 402 16.24 -18.71 -9.61
C GLU A 402 16.14 -17.49 -10.55
N ASN A 403 15.25 -16.54 -10.26
CA ASN A 403 15.02 -15.33 -11.08
C ASN A 403 15.50 -14.05 -10.37
N PHE A 404 16.52 -14.11 -9.54
CA PHE A 404 16.85 -13.07 -8.57
C PHE A 404 17.18 -11.72 -9.20
N LEU A 405 17.95 -11.70 -10.30
CA LEU A 405 18.53 -10.48 -10.85
C LEU A 405 17.50 -9.62 -11.59
N LYS A 406 16.70 -10.23 -12.47
CA LYS A 406 15.73 -9.51 -13.31
C LYS A 406 14.77 -8.59 -12.54
N PRO A 407 14.11 -9.04 -11.44
CA PRO A 407 13.20 -8.17 -10.69
C PRO A 407 13.86 -7.00 -9.94
N MET A 408 15.19 -6.98 -9.83
CA MET A 408 15.91 -5.89 -9.16
C MET A 408 15.87 -4.56 -9.94
N TYR A 409 15.54 -4.59 -11.23
CA TYR A 409 15.52 -3.42 -12.11
C TYR A 409 14.14 -2.75 -12.21
N ASP A 410 13.29 -2.97 -11.21
CA ASP A 410 11.98 -2.37 -11.08
C ASP A 410 12.02 -1.03 -10.34
N VAL A 411 11.07 -0.13 -10.64
CA VAL A 411 10.91 1.16 -9.97
C VAL A 411 10.24 1.03 -8.59
N GLY A 412 9.50 -0.05 -8.34
CA GLY A 412 8.81 -0.26 -7.06
C GLY A 412 9.70 -0.16 -5.82
N PRO A 413 10.90 -0.77 -5.79
CA PRO A 413 11.85 -0.59 -4.69
C PRO A 413 12.26 0.86 -4.45
N LEU A 414 12.44 1.66 -5.52
CA LEU A 414 12.79 3.08 -5.41
C LEU A 414 11.68 3.90 -4.72
N ILE A 415 10.41 3.60 -5.01
CA ILE A 415 9.28 4.24 -4.32
C ILE A 415 9.25 3.82 -2.84
N ARG A 416 9.43 2.52 -2.52
CA ARG A 416 9.50 2.07 -1.11
C ARG A 416 10.65 2.70 -0.36
N GLU A 417 11.80 2.81 -1.00
CA GLU A 417 12.96 3.51 -0.43
C GLU A 417 12.63 4.98 -0.17
N ALA A 418 12.03 5.69 -1.13
CA ALA A 418 11.61 7.08 -0.95
C ALA A 418 10.65 7.25 0.24
N GLN A 419 9.69 6.33 0.40
CA GLN A 419 8.77 6.30 1.53
C GLN A 419 9.49 6.06 2.86
N TYR A 420 10.41 5.08 2.89
CA TYR A 420 11.17 4.77 4.09
C TYR A 420 12.15 5.88 4.46
N ARG A 421 12.83 6.49 3.49
CA ARG A 421 13.71 7.64 3.71
C ARG A 421 12.93 8.84 4.25
N THR A 422 11.79 9.19 3.64
CA THR A 422 10.92 10.25 4.18
C THR A 422 10.52 9.98 5.62
N PHE A 423 10.14 8.73 5.94
CA PHE A 423 9.88 8.34 7.32
C PHE A 423 11.10 8.54 8.23
N ARG A 424 12.27 8.08 7.81
CA ARG A 424 13.51 8.19 8.60
C ARG A 424 13.91 9.64 8.82
N ASP A 425 13.85 10.48 7.79
CA ASP A 425 14.22 11.90 7.88
C ASP A 425 13.35 12.63 8.92
N LEU A 426 12.04 12.36 8.94
CA LEU A 426 11.12 12.95 9.91
C LEU A 426 11.32 12.36 11.32
N HIS A 427 11.37 11.04 11.44
CA HIS A 427 11.51 10.34 12.71
C HIS A 427 12.86 10.67 13.38
N ASP A 428 13.96 10.67 12.64
CA ASP A 428 15.30 10.96 13.15
C ASP A 428 15.48 12.46 13.49
N ALA A 429 14.67 13.34 12.87
CA ALA A 429 14.54 14.74 13.27
C ALA A 429 13.69 14.94 14.54
N GLY A 430 13.16 13.88 15.13
CA GLY A 430 12.40 13.91 16.39
C GLY A 430 10.88 13.99 16.23
N ASP A 431 10.34 13.80 15.04
CA ASP A 431 8.89 13.74 14.80
C ASP A 431 8.31 12.46 15.42
N LYS A 432 7.66 12.60 16.56
CA LYS A 432 7.01 11.49 17.30
C LYS A 432 5.66 11.08 16.70
N GLY A 433 5.09 11.91 15.85
CA GLY A 433 3.81 11.65 15.19
C GLY A 433 3.95 10.82 13.90
N ILE A 434 5.16 10.68 13.34
CA ILE A 434 5.35 9.91 12.12
C ILE A 434 5.41 8.39 12.39
N GLY A 435 4.70 7.61 11.59
CA GLY A 435 4.68 6.15 11.64
C GLY A 435 5.01 5.49 10.32
N PHE A 436 5.39 4.21 10.37
CA PHE A 436 5.67 3.41 9.19
C PHE A 436 5.11 1.99 9.31
N ALA A 437 4.39 1.55 8.27
CA ALA A 437 3.85 0.20 8.18
C ALA A 437 4.25 -0.44 6.85
N SER A 438 5.10 -1.47 6.89
CA SER A 438 5.49 -2.23 5.70
C SER A 438 4.33 -3.07 5.16
N THR A 439 4.18 -3.15 3.82
CA THR A 439 3.16 -3.97 3.15
C THR A 439 3.72 -4.82 2.00
N PHE A 440 5.01 -4.78 1.77
CA PHE A 440 5.67 -5.46 0.64
C PHE A 440 6.03 -6.94 0.91
N ASP A 441 5.97 -7.39 2.14
CA ASP A 441 6.35 -8.74 2.54
C ASP A 441 5.23 -9.79 2.41
N PHE A 442 4.06 -9.38 1.92
CA PHE A 442 2.91 -10.27 1.69
C PHE A 442 3.01 -11.10 0.40
N ARG A 443 3.94 -10.78 -0.49
CA ARG A 443 4.35 -11.54 -1.68
C ARG A 443 3.20 -11.99 -2.60
N LYS A 444 2.26 -11.09 -2.92
CA LYS A 444 1.19 -11.34 -3.89
C LYS A 444 1.51 -10.70 -5.24
N SER A 445 1.17 -11.41 -6.33
CA SER A 445 1.45 -10.95 -7.71
C SER A 445 0.45 -9.90 -8.19
N PHE A 446 -0.78 -9.95 -7.72
CA PHE A 446 -1.80 -8.97 -8.11
C PHE A 446 -1.49 -7.61 -7.47
N TYR A 447 -1.55 -6.53 -8.26
CA TYR A 447 -1.23 -5.16 -7.80
C TYR A 447 -2.21 -4.57 -6.77
N HIS A 448 -3.33 -5.26 -6.52
CA HIS A 448 -4.20 -5.08 -5.36
C HIS A 448 -4.16 -6.35 -4.48
N PRO A 449 -3.10 -6.55 -3.68
CA PRO A 449 -3.02 -7.73 -2.83
C PRO A 449 -4.21 -7.83 -1.90
N GLN A 450 -4.86 -8.99 -1.87
CA GLN A 450 -6.04 -9.22 -1.02
C GLN A 450 -5.71 -9.43 0.47
N ILE A 451 -4.42 -9.39 0.84
CA ILE A 451 -3.96 -9.47 2.23
C ILE A 451 -3.97 -8.05 2.83
N LYS A 452 -5.14 -7.56 3.25
CA LYS A 452 -5.30 -6.24 3.85
C LYS A 452 -5.43 -6.28 5.37
N VAL A 453 -5.87 -7.39 5.95
CA VAL A 453 -6.04 -7.52 7.40
C VAL A 453 -4.72 -7.25 8.13
N PRO A 454 -3.60 -7.95 7.88
CA PRO A 454 -2.35 -7.65 8.55
C PRO A 454 -1.78 -6.27 8.21
N ALA A 455 -2.13 -5.67 7.07
CA ALA A 455 -1.74 -4.31 6.75
C ALA A 455 -2.43 -3.30 7.68
N GLY A 456 -3.74 -3.41 7.88
CA GLY A 456 -4.50 -2.59 8.83
C GLY A 456 -4.03 -2.80 10.28
N GLU A 457 -3.70 -4.03 10.66
CA GLU A 457 -3.16 -4.35 12.00
C GLU A 457 -1.80 -3.70 12.26
N ARG A 458 -0.92 -3.59 11.24
CA ARG A 458 0.37 -2.89 11.40
C ARG A 458 0.19 -1.40 11.65
N ALA A 459 -0.71 -0.75 10.93
CA ALA A 459 -1.05 0.64 11.21
C ALA A 459 -1.67 0.81 12.62
N ALA A 460 -2.53 -0.14 13.04
CA ALA A 460 -3.11 -0.13 14.38
C ALA A 460 -2.06 -0.33 15.48
N LYS A 461 -1.07 -1.22 15.29
CA LYS A 461 0.04 -1.39 16.24
C LYS A 461 0.79 -0.09 16.47
N TRP A 462 1.10 0.64 15.39
CA TRP A 462 1.73 1.96 15.49
C TRP A 462 0.88 2.93 16.32
N ALA A 463 -0.41 3.08 15.97
CA ALA A 463 -1.29 4.01 16.68
C ALA A 463 -1.46 3.61 18.16
N LEU A 464 -1.67 2.32 18.47
CA LEU A 464 -1.82 1.81 19.85
C LEU A 464 -0.54 2.00 20.66
N ALA A 465 0.63 1.87 20.05
CA ALA A 465 1.91 2.08 20.72
C ALA A 465 2.20 3.57 20.97
N THR A 466 1.97 4.42 19.97
CA THR A 466 2.43 5.82 20.00
C THR A 466 1.35 6.80 20.49
N ARG A 467 0.13 6.72 19.94
CA ARG A 467 -0.96 7.67 20.28
C ARG A 467 -1.70 7.29 21.54
N TYR A 468 -1.90 5.97 21.77
CA TYR A 468 -2.71 5.49 22.88
C TYR A 468 -1.86 4.97 24.05
N GLY A 469 -0.58 4.67 23.86
CA GLY A 469 0.29 4.12 24.91
C GLY A 469 -0.13 2.75 25.44
N LEU A 470 -0.95 2.01 24.66
CA LEU A 470 -1.53 0.72 25.05
C LEU A 470 -0.70 -0.49 24.64
N LEU A 471 0.34 -0.30 23.85
CA LEU A 471 1.16 -1.39 23.34
C LEU A 471 2.65 -1.13 23.63
N GLY A 472 3.28 -2.09 24.32
CA GLY A 472 4.74 -2.15 24.48
C GLY A 472 5.34 -1.33 25.62
N GLY A 473 4.66 -0.37 26.23
CA GLY A 473 5.19 0.44 27.32
C GLY A 473 6.54 1.09 26.95
N LYS A 474 7.63 0.74 27.64
CA LYS A 474 9.00 1.24 27.32
C LYS A 474 9.54 0.71 25.99
N ASP A 475 9.03 -0.42 25.51
CA ASP A 475 9.44 -1.08 24.27
C ASP A 475 8.43 -0.84 23.13
N ALA A 476 7.65 0.25 23.20
CA ALA A 476 6.58 0.57 22.26
C ALA A 476 7.05 0.54 20.79
N GLU A 477 8.23 1.07 20.50
CA GLU A 477 8.81 1.10 19.17
C GLU A 477 9.05 -0.30 18.57
N ALA A 478 9.36 -1.29 19.39
CA ALA A 478 9.62 -2.65 18.92
C ALA A 478 8.41 -3.29 18.20
N TYR A 479 7.19 -2.79 18.41
CA TYR A 479 5.97 -3.33 17.83
C TYR A 479 5.63 -2.77 16.44
N TRP A 480 6.24 -1.65 16.05
CA TRP A 480 5.90 -0.98 14.78
C TRP A 480 7.10 -0.41 14.03
N LEU A 481 8.20 -0.04 14.73
CA LEU A 481 9.36 0.59 14.10
C LEU A 481 10.18 -0.48 13.36
N PRO A 482 10.40 -0.34 12.03
CA PRO A 482 11.27 -1.24 11.30
C PRO A 482 12.69 -1.22 11.86
N PRO A 483 13.37 -2.39 11.99
CA PRO A 483 14.79 -2.41 12.33
C PRO A 483 15.59 -1.53 11.37
N SER A 484 16.53 -0.74 11.90
CA SER A 484 17.39 0.12 11.10
C SER A 484 18.85 -0.37 11.14
N ILE A 485 19.59 -0.11 10.08
CA ILE A 485 21.02 -0.34 10.02
C ILE A 485 21.71 0.82 10.73
N LYS A 486 22.48 0.52 11.77
CA LYS A 486 23.22 1.47 12.59
C LYS A 486 24.66 1.64 12.14
N GLU A 487 25.28 0.57 11.64
CA GLU A 487 26.66 0.58 11.21
C GLU A 487 26.85 -0.39 10.04
N VAL A 488 27.70 0.01 9.10
CA VAL A 488 28.13 -0.82 7.95
C VAL A 488 29.65 -0.93 7.98
N LYS A 489 30.17 -2.16 8.00
CA LYS A 489 31.61 -2.44 7.92
C LYS A 489 31.88 -3.39 6.75
N ILE A 490 32.90 -3.07 5.96
CA ILE A 490 33.43 -3.97 4.93
C ILE A 490 34.70 -4.62 5.50
N VAL A 491 34.67 -5.93 5.70
CA VAL A 491 35.74 -6.68 6.35
C VAL A 491 35.87 -8.03 5.67
N ASP A 492 37.09 -8.39 5.29
CA ASP A 492 37.46 -9.73 4.77
C ASP A 492 36.51 -10.23 3.65
N GLY A 493 36.27 -9.39 2.65
CA GLY A 493 35.37 -9.73 1.54
C GLY A 493 33.91 -9.89 1.91
N THR A 494 33.46 -9.35 3.05
CA THR A 494 32.08 -9.35 3.52
C THR A 494 31.59 -7.95 3.87
N ILE A 495 30.26 -7.75 3.85
CA ILE A 495 29.62 -6.57 4.45
C ILE A 495 28.98 -6.99 5.77
N ARG A 496 29.38 -6.37 6.87
CA ARG A 496 28.75 -6.55 8.19
C ARG A 496 27.81 -5.40 8.47
N LEU A 497 26.56 -5.73 8.81
CA LEU A 497 25.50 -4.75 9.13
C LEU A 497 25.12 -4.89 10.59
N THR A 498 25.37 -3.86 11.40
CA THR A 498 24.88 -3.81 12.78
C THR A 498 23.48 -3.17 12.77
N MET A 499 22.50 -3.92 13.26
CA MET A 499 21.09 -3.53 13.29
C MET A 499 20.73 -2.88 14.63
N SER A 500 19.64 -2.11 14.65
CA SER A 500 19.09 -1.51 15.88
C SER A 500 18.50 -2.52 16.87
N GLY A 501 18.27 -3.75 16.45
CA GLY A 501 17.74 -4.85 17.25
C GLY A 501 17.97 -6.20 16.57
N ASN A 502 17.58 -7.28 17.22
CA ASN A 502 17.70 -8.62 16.68
C ASN A 502 16.87 -8.82 15.42
N ILE A 503 17.44 -9.51 14.45
CA ILE A 503 16.80 -9.92 13.20
C ILE A 503 16.57 -11.43 13.23
N VAL A 504 15.33 -11.81 12.90
CA VAL A 504 14.89 -13.22 12.79
C VAL A 504 14.19 -13.45 11.45
N THR A 505 13.85 -14.67 11.13
CA THR A 505 13.06 -15.01 9.94
C THR A 505 11.58 -14.95 10.25
N LYS A 506 10.76 -14.53 9.26
CA LYS A 506 9.32 -14.38 9.40
C LYS A 506 8.59 -15.69 9.76
N ASP A 507 9.02 -16.80 9.17
CA ASP A 507 8.32 -18.09 9.25
C ASP A 507 9.11 -19.16 10.00
N GLU A 508 10.15 -18.78 10.75
CA GLU A 508 11.10 -19.70 11.40
C GLU A 508 11.61 -20.81 10.45
N SER A 509 11.46 -20.61 9.14
CA SER A 509 11.82 -21.57 8.11
C SER A 509 13.32 -21.78 8.07
N ASP A 510 13.79 -22.95 8.47
CA ASP A 510 15.14 -23.50 8.38
C ASP A 510 16.33 -22.55 8.70
N GLY A 511 16.07 -21.39 9.26
CA GLY A 511 17.08 -20.41 9.66
C GLY A 511 17.78 -19.68 8.49
N LYS A 512 17.38 -19.90 7.23
CA LYS A 512 17.98 -19.23 6.09
C LYS A 512 17.51 -17.78 6.00
N LEU A 513 18.46 -16.85 6.10
CA LEU A 513 18.21 -15.42 5.98
C LEU A 513 18.21 -15.01 4.50
N LEU A 514 17.14 -14.34 4.04
CA LEU A 514 16.93 -13.98 2.64
C LEU A 514 16.65 -12.48 2.50
N GLY A 515 17.03 -11.87 1.36
CA GLY A 515 16.57 -10.54 1.00
C GLY A 515 17.63 -9.54 0.62
N PHE A 516 18.92 -9.89 0.76
CA PHE A 516 20.01 -9.00 0.38
C PHE A 516 20.63 -9.37 -0.97
N ALA A 517 21.04 -8.33 -1.69
CA ALA A 517 22.00 -8.40 -2.80
C ALA A 517 23.21 -7.52 -2.47
N ILE A 518 24.40 -7.90 -2.96
CA ILE A 518 25.63 -7.13 -2.83
C ILE A 518 26.28 -6.91 -4.19
N ALA A 519 27.00 -5.81 -4.34
CA ALA A 519 27.77 -5.48 -5.52
C ALA A 519 29.14 -4.93 -5.15
N GLY A 520 30.12 -5.14 -6.02
CA GLY A 520 31.40 -4.47 -5.99
C GLY A 520 31.36 -3.09 -6.67
N LYS A 521 32.54 -2.55 -6.99
CA LYS A 521 32.70 -1.30 -7.74
C LYS A 521 32.17 -1.38 -9.18
N ASP A 522 32.00 -2.60 -9.69
CA ASP A 522 31.44 -2.89 -11.01
C ASP A 522 29.93 -2.63 -11.12
N ARG A 523 29.27 -2.35 -10.00
CA ARG A 523 27.82 -2.11 -9.86
C ARG A 523 26.93 -3.31 -10.21
N ARG A 524 27.50 -4.53 -10.32
CA ARG A 524 26.77 -5.75 -10.62
C ARG A 524 26.31 -6.44 -9.34
N PHE A 525 25.02 -6.33 -9.07
CA PHE A 525 24.42 -6.97 -7.91
C PHE A 525 24.31 -8.49 -8.08
N GLN A 526 24.64 -9.21 -7.04
CA GLN A 526 24.45 -10.65 -6.90
C GLN A 526 23.70 -10.92 -5.60
N PRO A 527 22.88 -11.99 -5.53
CA PRO A 527 22.25 -12.39 -4.27
C PRO A 527 23.32 -12.69 -3.22
N ALA A 528 23.09 -12.22 -2.02
CA ALA A 528 24.01 -12.45 -0.90
C ALA A 528 23.62 -13.68 -0.08
N ASN A 529 24.61 -14.46 0.31
CA ASN A 529 24.50 -15.35 1.45
C ASN A 529 24.46 -14.49 2.71
N VAL A 530 23.41 -14.63 3.51
CA VAL A 530 23.20 -13.85 4.72
C VAL A 530 23.31 -14.77 5.92
N GLN A 531 24.12 -14.38 6.92
CA GLN A 531 24.28 -15.13 8.15
C GLN A 531 24.28 -14.18 9.34
N TRP A 532 23.91 -14.66 10.53
CA TRP A 532 24.23 -13.95 11.76
C TRP A 532 25.72 -14.03 12.05
N TYR A 533 26.26 -12.96 12.59
CA TYR A 533 27.65 -12.92 12.98
C TYR A 533 27.90 -13.86 14.16
N THR A 534 29.04 -14.57 14.13
CA THR A 534 29.60 -15.30 15.27
C THR A 534 31.09 -15.02 15.36
N ASP A 535 31.60 -14.89 16.56
CA ASP A 535 33.05 -14.84 16.86
C ASP A 535 33.66 -16.22 17.09
N GLY A 536 32.87 -17.28 16.85
CA GLY A 536 33.26 -18.67 17.08
C GLY A 536 33.04 -19.16 18.51
N SER A 537 32.51 -18.32 19.40
CA SER A 537 32.13 -18.74 20.76
C SER A 537 30.99 -19.76 20.72
N VAL A 538 30.95 -20.62 21.71
CA VAL A 538 29.92 -21.65 21.88
C VAL A 538 29.24 -21.51 23.24
N ASN A 539 27.98 -21.90 23.33
CA ASN A 539 27.26 -21.98 24.60
C ASN A 539 27.63 -23.25 25.38
N ASP A 540 27.09 -23.44 26.58
CA ASP A 540 27.32 -24.60 27.46
C ASP A 540 27.00 -25.96 26.78
N ARG A 541 26.13 -25.92 25.76
CA ARG A 541 25.75 -27.09 24.95
C ARG A 541 26.68 -27.28 23.71
N LYS A 542 27.78 -26.54 23.62
CA LYS A 542 28.73 -26.54 22.48
C LYS A 542 28.09 -26.12 21.15
N GLN A 543 27.04 -25.34 21.20
CA GLN A 543 26.39 -24.78 20.01
C GLN A 543 26.95 -23.38 19.74
N PRO A 544 27.16 -22.99 18.45
CA PRO A 544 27.63 -21.65 18.11
C PRO A 544 26.72 -20.55 18.68
N GLN A 545 27.35 -19.52 19.23
CA GLN A 545 26.64 -18.31 19.64
C GLN A 545 26.60 -17.30 18.50
N TYR A 546 25.41 -16.75 18.23
CA TYR A 546 25.21 -15.76 17.18
C TYR A 546 24.75 -14.42 17.77
N GLN A 547 25.34 -13.34 17.28
CA GLN A 547 24.86 -11.99 17.51
C GLN A 547 23.76 -11.69 16.48
N ARG A 548 22.49 -11.87 16.88
CA ARG A 548 21.34 -11.76 15.95
C ARG A 548 21.08 -10.34 15.47
N ASN A 549 21.69 -9.34 16.08
CA ASN A 549 21.66 -7.96 15.61
C ASN A 549 22.80 -7.61 14.66
N VAL A 550 23.65 -8.59 14.25
CA VAL A 550 24.71 -8.38 13.26
C VAL A 550 24.55 -9.36 12.13
N LEU A 551 24.32 -8.84 10.92
CA LEU A 551 24.23 -9.64 9.70
C LEU A 551 25.54 -9.57 8.92
N VAL A 552 25.98 -10.71 8.39
CA VAL A 552 27.16 -10.83 7.52
C VAL A 552 26.68 -11.21 6.12
N LEU A 553 26.99 -10.37 5.15
CA LEU A 553 26.64 -10.54 3.75
C LEU A 553 27.88 -10.97 2.96
N SER A 554 27.80 -12.03 2.19
CA SER A 554 28.88 -12.52 1.32
C SER A 554 28.33 -13.09 0.01
N SER A 555 29.16 -13.11 -1.02
CA SER A 555 28.87 -13.85 -2.26
C SER A 555 30.18 -14.29 -2.90
N PRO A 556 30.31 -15.55 -3.34
CA PRO A 556 31.51 -15.99 -4.07
C PRO A 556 31.68 -15.26 -5.40
N LEU A 557 30.61 -14.65 -5.92
CA LEU A 557 30.61 -13.86 -7.17
C LEU A 557 30.97 -12.39 -6.95
N VAL A 558 31.08 -11.93 -5.70
CA VAL A 558 31.43 -10.56 -5.32
C VAL A 558 32.50 -10.62 -4.22
N PRO A 559 33.74 -10.92 -4.57
CA PRO A 559 34.82 -11.07 -3.57
C PRO A 559 35.21 -9.77 -2.87
N GLU A 560 34.96 -8.63 -3.51
CA GLU A 560 35.18 -7.28 -2.97
C GLU A 560 33.86 -6.49 -2.92
N PRO A 561 32.94 -6.80 -1.99
CA PRO A 561 31.68 -6.14 -1.89
C PRO A 561 31.83 -4.70 -1.39
N ALA A 562 31.13 -3.77 -2.01
CA ALA A 562 31.11 -2.34 -1.65
C ALA A 562 29.72 -1.84 -1.27
N HIS A 563 28.68 -2.41 -1.86
CA HIS A 563 27.30 -1.95 -1.70
C HIS A 563 26.33 -3.11 -1.46
N TYR A 564 25.24 -2.80 -0.79
CA TYR A 564 24.14 -3.75 -0.57
C TYR A 564 22.78 -3.13 -0.94
N ARG A 565 21.82 -4.00 -1.26
CA ARG A 565 20.40 -3.69 -1.39
C ARG A 565 19.57 -4.72 -0.65
N HIS A 566 18.54 -4.28 0.09
CA HIS A 566 17.61 -5.16 0.79
C HIS A 566 16.20 -5.03 0.20
N ALA A 567 15.52 -6.17 0.01
CA ALA A 567 14.15 -6.26 -0.54
C ALA A 567 13.99 -5.48 -1.86
N TRP A 568 14.99 -5.62 -2.75
CA TRP A 568 15.14 -4.79 -3.94
C TRP A 568 14.51 -5.44 -5.17
N ALA A 569 13.17 -5.62 -5.13
CA ALA A 569 12.32 -6.04 -6.23
C ALA A 569 10.89 -5.57 -5.96
N ARG A 570 10.02 -5.49 -6.97
CA ARG A 570 8.61 -5.13 -6.74
C ARG A 570 7.91 -6.16 -5.84
N ASN A 571 8.22 -7.44 -6.01
CA ASN A 571 7.74 -8.54 -5.17
C ASN A 571 8.95 -9.31 -4.62
N PRO A 572 9.63 -8.77 -3.58
CA PRO A 572 10.97 -9.19 -3.20
C PRO A 572 10.98 -10.54 -2.49
N LEU A 573 12.06 -11.29 -2.70
CA LEU A 573 12.42 -12.44 -1.90
C LEU A 573 13.06 -11.95 -0.59
N THR A 574 12.32 -11.89 0.49
CA THR A 574 12.82 -11.53 1.82
C THR A 574 11.97 -12.17 2.92
N ASN A 575 12.63 -12.50 4.03
CA ASN A 575 12.00 -13.04 5.24
C ASN A 575 12.52 -12.40 6.53
N LEU A 576 13.22 -11.28 6.43
CA LEU A 576 13.87 -10.63 7.58
C LEU A 576 12.89 -9.72 8.34
N VAL A 577 12.75 -10.01 9.62
CA VAL A 577 11.87 -9.25 10.54
C VAL A 577 12.56 -9.08 11.90
N SER A 578 12.06 -8.14 12.72
CA SER A 578 12.42 -8.09 14.13
C SER A 578 11.76 -9.26 14.90
N GLU A 579 12.15 -9.48 16.14
CA GLU A 579 11.52 -10.45 17.04
C GLU A 579 10.01 -10.19 17.25
N ARG A 580 9.53 -8.98 16.99
CA ARG A 580 8.12 -8.61 17.01
C ARG A 580 7.46 -8.67 15.62
N GLN A 581 8.09 -9.35 14.67
CA GLN A 581 7.59 -9.58 13.31
C GLN A 581 7.39 -8.27 12.52
N VAL A 582 8.17 -7.21 12.81
CA VAL A 582 8.19 -5.99 12.01
C VAL A 582 9.20 -6.16 10.88
N PRO A 583 8.81 -6.04 9.61
CA PRO A 583 9.70 -6.26 8.47
C PRO A 583 10.85 -5.25 8.41
N LEU A 584 12.04 -5.74 8.08
CA LEU A 584 13.17 -4.89 7.70
C LEU A 584 12.80 -4.15 6.40
N ALA A 585 12.85 -2.82 6.43
CA ALA A 585 12.40 -2.00 5.31
C ALA A 585 13.27 -2.16 4.05
N THR A 586 12.72 -1.82 2.87
CA THR A 586 13.48 -1.72 1.62
C THR A 586 14.48 -0.58 1.74
N GLN A 587 15.76 -0.88 1.52
CA GLN A 587 16.86 0.08 1.65
C GLN A 587 18.10 -0.36 0.88
N ARG A 588 19.01 0.57 0.64
CA ARG A 588 20.29 0.35 -0.04
C ARG A 588 21.39 1.24 0.54
N SER A 589 22.65 0.92 0.20
CA SER A 589 23.81 1.75 0.52
C SER A 589 24.38 2.53 -0.67
N ASP A 590 23.86 2.28 -1.86
CA ASP A 590 24.20 3.04 -3.08
C ASP A 590 23.17 4.14 -3.35
N ASP A 591 23.49 5.05 -4.26
CA ASP A 591 22.63 6.11 -4.76
C ASP A 591 22.43 6.05 -6.28
N TRP A 592 22.82 4.92 -6.90
CA TRP A 592 22.82 4.78 -8.35
C TRP A 592 21.42 4.83 -8.93
N LEU A 593 21.31 5.50 -10.06
CA LEU A 593 20.08 5.52 -10.83
C LEU A 593 19.85 4.17 -11.48
N LEU A 594 18.59 3.85 -11.73
CA LEU A 594 18.24 2.63 -12.48
C LEU A 594 18.89 2.66 -13.88
N GLU A 595 18.93 3.84 -14.51
CA GLU A 595 19.49 4.10 -15.82
C GLU A 595 21.03 3.99 -15.86
N GLU A 596 21.70 4.07 -14.70
CA GLU A 596 23.16 3.96 -14.56
C GLU A 596 23.62 2.52 -14.28
N THR A 597 22.70 1.59 -14.09
CA THR A 597 23.05 0.18 -13.92
C THR A 597 23.41 -0.45 -15.25
N PRO A 598 24.41 -1.36 -15.31
CA PRO A 598 24.80 -2.04 -16.56
C PRO A 598 23.64 -2.77 -17.25
N GLU A 599 22.72 -3.31 -16.47
CA GLU A 599 21.54 -4.06 -16.89
C GLU A 599 20.26 -3.22 -16.80
N LYS A 600 20.15 -2.23 -17.64
CA LYS A 600 18.98 -1.38 -17.73
C LYS A 600 17.78 -2.14 -18.29
N ILE A 601 16.82 -2.55 -17.44
CA ILE A 601 15.60 -3.23 -17.86
C ILE A 601 14.41 -2.30 -17.82
N VAL A 602 13.66 -2.31 -18.91
CA VAL A 602 12.29 -1.81 -18.94
C VAL A 602 11.36 -2.94 -18.55
N MET A 603 10.65 -2.81 -17.43
CA MET A 603 9.65 -3.79 -16.98
C MET A 603 8.47 -3.88 -17.99
N PRO A 604 7.71 -5.00 -18.01
CA PRO A 604 6.63 -5.20 -18.98
C PRO A 604 5.62 -4.06 -19.08
N GLU A 605 5.25 -3.48 -17.93
CA GLU A 605 4.33 -2.35 -17.84
C GLU A 605 4.91 -1.04 -18.39
N ASN A 606 6.22 -0.94 -18.48
CA ASN A 606 6.95 0.20 -19.02
C ASN A 606 7.58 -0.13 -20.38
N MET A 607 7.21 -1.26 -20.98
CA MET A 607 7.73 -1.68 -22.29
C MET A 607 7.44 -0.62 -23.35
N PRO A 608 8.48 -0.16 -24.08
CA PRO A 608 8.29 0.79 -25.16
C PRO A 608 7.28 0.27 -26.19
N ALA A 609 6.43 1.15 -26.68
CA ALA A 609 5.56 0.85 -27.82
C ALA A 609 6.37 0.62 -29.11
N ASP A 610 7.55 1.22 -29.18
CA ASP A 610 8.50 1.09 -30.30
C ASP A 610 9.05 -0.34 -30.40
N GLY A 611 8.93 -0.95 -31.56
CA GLY A 611 9.30 -2.34 -31.81
C GLY A 611 10.79 -2.63 -31.58
N ALA A 612 11.69 -1.74 -31.96
CA ALA A 612 13.14 -1.91 -31.81
C ALA A 612 13.56 -1.84 -30.32
N LYS A 613 13.02 -0.87 -29.58
CA LYS A 613 13.27 -0.74 -28.14
C LYS A 613 12.70 -1.92 -27.35
N ARG A 614 11.54 -2.43 -27.78
CA ARG A 614 10.92 -3.63 -27.20
C ARG A 614 11.78 -4.88 -27.44
N GLN A 615 12.34 -5.02 -28.63
CA GLN A 615 13.24 -6.13 -28.95
C GLN A 615 14.51 -6.07 -28.10
N ALA A 616 15.13 -4.91 -27.95
CA ALA A 616 16.30 -4.71 -27.08
C ALA A 616 16.00 -5.03 -25.61
N ALA A 617 14.83 -4.63 -25.10
CA ALA A 617 14.41 -4.97 -23.75
C ALA A 617 14.18 -6.48 -23.55
N ASN A 618 13.63 -7.18 -24.55
CA ASN A 618 13.47 -8.63 -24.50
C ASN A 618 14.81 -9.37 -24.56
N GLN A 619 15.74 -8.89 -25.36
CA GLN A 619 17.10 -9.45 -25.43
C GLN A 619 17.80 -9.30 -24.09
N LEU A 620 17.76 -8.13 -23.48
CA LEU A 620 18.36 -7.88 -22.15
C LEU A 620 17.74 -8.76 -21.07
N ARG A 621 16.43 -9.05 -21.14
CA ARG A 621 15.80 -10.02 -20.25
C ARG A 621 16.36 -11.43 -20.39
N ALA A 622 16.52 -11.87 -21.62
CA ALA A 622 17.09 -13.19 -21.90
C ALA A 622 18.54 -13.29 -21.39
N GLU A 623 19.30 -12.23 -21.52
CA GLU A 623 20.67 -12.15 -20.98
C GLU A 623 20.70 -12.25 -19.46
N LEU A 624 19.76 -11.63 -18.76
CA LEU A 624 19.67 -11.74 -17.29
C LEU A 624 19.17 -13.12 -16.81
N GLU A 625 18.27 -13.74 -17.55
CA GLU A 625 17.84 -15.12 -17.28
C GLU A 625 18.99 -16.11 -17.48
N LEU A 626 19.84 -15.86 -18.50
CA LEU A 626 21.06 -16.61 -18.70
C LEU A 626 22.06 -16.37 -17.55
N ALA A 627 22.27 -15.12 -17.15
CA ALA A 627 23.17 -14.77 -16.04
C ALA A 627 22.73 -15.41 -14.72
N ASP A 628 21.42 -15.45 -14.42
CA ASP A 628 20.89 -16.16 -13.26
C ASP A 628 21.15 -17.68 -13.34
N THR A 629 21.07 -18.26 -14.53
CA THR A 629 21.37 -19.68 -14.73
C THR A 629 22.85 -19.98 -14.53
N GLU A 630 23.75 -19.19 -15.11
CA GLU A 630 25.20 -19.30 -14.94
C GLU A 630 25.60 -19.13 -13.47
N ARG A 631 25.01 -18.18 -12.75
CA ARG A 631 25.21 -18.00 -11.32
C ARG A 631 24.86 -19.27 -10.55
N ARG A 632 23.69 -19.87 -10.79
CA ARG A 632 23.26 -21.10 -10.10
C ARG A 632 24.20 -22.26 -10.36
N ILE A 633 24.71 -22.39 -11.57
CA ILE A 633 25.72 -23.41 -11.91
C ILE A 633 26.96 -23.19 -11.06
N LYS A 634 27.52 -21.98 -11.02
CA LYS A 634 28.71 -21.66 -10.21
C LYS A 634 28.48 -21.89 -8.70
N GLU A 635 27.32 -21.54 -8.18
CA GLU A 635 26.95 -21.81 -6.78
C GLU A 635 26.86 -23.31 -6.49
N ALA A 636 26.27 -24.09 -7.40
CA ALA A 636 26.22 -25.55 -7.28
C ALA A 636 27.61 -26.18 -7.31
N GLU A 637 28.46 -25.75 -8.23
CA GLU A 637 29.89 -26.20 -8.32
C GLU A 637 30.64 -25.87 -7.04
N ALA A 638 30.50 -24.66 -6.50
CA ALA A 638 31.13 -24.24 -5.24
C ALA A 638 30.61 -25.10 -4.06
N THR A 639 29.32 -25.37 -4.01
CA THR A 639 28.70 -26.22 -2.99
C THR A 639 29.23 -27.66 -3.08
N ILE A 640 29.33 -28.24 -4.28
CA ILE A 640 29.91 -29.58 -4.50
C ILE A 640 31.35 -29.61 -4.04
N ALA A 641 32.14 -28.60 -4.40
CA ALA A 641 33.54 -28.52 -3.98
C ALA A 641 33.69 -28.47 -2.45
N GLN A 642 32.82 -27.71 -1.77
CA GLN A 642 32.80 -27.61 -0.31
C GLN A 642 32.40 -28.92 0.39
N LEU A 643 31.41 -29.63 -0.15
CA LEU A 643 30.89 -30.87 0.43
C LEU A 643 31.75 -32.10 0.12
N LYS A 644 32.51 -32.10 -0.97
CA LYS A 644 33.31 -33.23 -1.43
C LYS A 644 34.27 -33.80 -0.37
N PRO A 645 35.05 -33.02 0.40
CA PRO A 645 35.92 -33.55 1.45
C PRO A 645 35.15 -34.27 2.56
N ALA A 646 34.01 -33.72 2.98
CA ALA A 646 33.16 -34.34 4.01
C ALA A 646 32.54 -35.65 3.51
N PHE A 647 32.13 -35.70 2.26
CA PHE A 647 31.58 -36.88 1.60
C PHE A 647 32.63 -37.99 1.50
N GLU A 648 33.85 -37.70 1.06
CA GLU A 648 34.95 -38.67 0.97
C GLU A 648 35.33 -39.20 2.34
N LYS A 649 35.40 -38.36 3.37
CA LYS A 649 35.62 -38.75 4.76
C LYS A 649 34.54 -39.71 5.28
N ALA A 650 33.27 -39.39 5.02
CA ALA A 650 32.13 -40.23 5.42
C ALA A 650 32.15 -41.57 4.69
N LYS A 651 32.49 -41.60 3.40
CA LYS A 651 32.65 -42.80 2.58
C LYS A 651 33.76 -43.71 3.09
N ALA A 652 34.92 -43.17 3.45
CA ALA A 652 36.04 -43.92 4.05
C ALA A 652 35.61 -44.54 5.39
N ALA A 653 35.00 -43.78 6.28
CA ALA A 653 34.51 -44.27 7.57
C ALA A 653 33.42 -45.37 7.41
N MET A 654 32.57 -45.29 6.39
CA MET A 654 31.61 -46.34 6.07
C MET A 654 32.28 -47.62 5.60
N GLN A 655 33.35 -47.52 4.78
CA GLN A 655 34.13 -48.67 4.32
C GLN A 655 34.84 -49.39 5.47
N GLU A 656 35.45 -48.63 6.40
CA GLU A 656 36.05 -49.19 7.61
C GLU A 656 35.04 -49.95 8.48
N LYS A 657 33.85 -49.36 8.68
CA LYS A 657 32.74 -50.00 9.41
C LYS A 657 32.28 -51.28 8.75
N LYS A 658 32.18 -51.32 7.40
CA LYS A 658 31.85 -52.53 6.64
C LYS A 658 32.91 -53.62 6.80
N ALA A 659 34.19 -53.26 6.71
CA ALA A 659 35.29 -54.19 6.90
C ALA A 659 35.34 -54.78 8.33
N ALA A 660 35.10 -53.91 9.34
CA ALA A 660 35.03 -54.36 10.73
C ALA A 660 33.83 -55.29 10.98
N ALA A 661 32.69 -55.03 10.35
CA ALA A 661 31.49 -55.89 10.43
C ALA A 661 31.70 -57.27 9.73
N ALA A 662 32.42 -57.28 8.59
CA ALA A 662 32.77 -58.51 7.89
C ALA A 662 33.68 -59.39 8.76
N LYS A 663 34.77 -58.81 9.35
CA LYS A 663 35.64 -59.51 10.28
C LYS A 663 34.91 -60.11 11.50
N LYS A 664 33.94 -59.38 12.05
CA LYS A 664 33.10 -59.90 13.15
C LYS A 664 32.22 -61.03 12.71
N ARG A 665 31.69 -61.06 11.48
CA ARG A 665 30.88 -62.16 10.94
C ARG A 665 31.73 -63.41 10.69
N GLU A 666 32.92 -63.26 10.15
CA GLU A 666 33.89 -64.35 9.97
C GLU A 666 34.34 -64.97 11.31
N SER A 667 34.61 -64.17 12.31
CA SER A 667 34.94 -64.62 13.65
C SER A 667 33.79 -65.32 14.41
N ALA A 668 32.54 -64.98 14.06
CA ALA A 668 31.32 -65.63 14.62
C ALA A 668 30.95 -66.95 13.89
N ALA A 669 31.30 -67.08 12.62
CA ALA A 669 31.08 -68.30 11.82
C ALA A 669 32.15 -69.35 12.01
N GLY A 670 33.29 -69.03 12.61
CA GLY A 670 34.38 -69.96 12.93
C GLY A 670 34.34 -70.52 14.38
N ARG A 671 33.30 -70.22 15.13
CA ARG A 671 32.97 -70.82 16.41
C ARG A 671 31.69 -71.67 16.25
#